data_d5610810b09ed9c6bde89294a872bcbc
#
_entry.id   d5610810b09ed9c6bde89294a872bcbc
#
_cell.length_a   1.000
_cell.length_b   1.000
_cell.length_c   1.000
_cell.angle_alpha   90.00
_cell.angle_beta   90.00
_cell.angle_gamma   90.00
#
_symmetry.space_group_name_H-M   'P 1'
#
loop_
_entity.id
_entity.type
_entity.pdbx_description
1 polymer ?
#
loop_
_entity_poly.entity_id
_entity_poly.type
_entity_poly.pdbx_seq_one_letter_code
_entity_poly.pdbx_strand_id
1 'polypeptide(L)'
;VLKYMHVDSWECGSQNWSDTFAAEFRKRRGYDLMPYLPLLAGIPMESAERSEEILRDVRITISELVVDVFYKVLADCAKEYDCQFSAECVAPTMVSDGLLHYQMVDLPMGEFWLNSPTHDKLNDMLDAVSGAHIYGKNIIQAEGFTEVRGTWDEHPGMLKALLDRNYALGINRLFYHVYVHNPWLDRKPGMTLDGIGLFFQRDQTWWNKGAKALSVYATRCQALLQYGHPVVDIAVFTGEEIPRRAVLPDRLVPSLPGIFGAERVESERIRRTNEGQPLRVRPVGVTHSANMVDPEKWVNPLRGYAYDSFNKDALLRLAKVEDGRMTLPGGAGYKVLVVPLPRPMNPEQAELSPEVERKINELKKAGILIPDLPYTGDDFSAYGLERDLIVPEDVAWTHRRGEQGDIYFIANQREETRTFTASMRICGKKPECWNPLTGEIDFRPPYERKNNRTEVTLTLAPNESVFIVYPAEKNCSGDGNSSQKRQKEGSRPAKEFSEVAVELGEYTVNFIANGRTVNRKELFDWSREGDEKIRYYSGTAVYRTAFHWKGKPETAVYLNLGKVCDLATVRVNGVDCGTIWTAPYRTNITAALKEGTNELEIEVTNTWANALKGADEGKAPFSGIWTNAKYRRQEKTLL
;
A
#
# COMPACT_ATOMS: atom_id res chain seq x y z
N VAL A 1 -2.30 -11.77 -27.92
CA VAL A 1 -3.44 -12.55 -27.41
C VAL A 1 -3.90 -11.89 -26.12
N LEU A 2 -5.18 -11.55 -26.03
CA LEU A 2 -5.83 -10.98 -24.86
C LEU A 2 -5.81 -12.03 -23.73
N LYS A 3 -5.46 -11.62 -22.49
CA LYS A 3 -5.42 -12.51 -21.33
C LYS A 3 -6.29 -12.04 -20.17
N TYR A 4 -6.61 -10.77 -20.15
CA TYR A 4 -7.35 -10.15 -19.07
C TYR A 4 -8.45 -9.29 -19.64
N MET A 5 -9.61 -9.34 -19.01
CA MET A 5 -10.66 -8.34 -19.13
C MET A 5 -10.77 -7.60 -17.82
N HIS A 6 -10.85 -6.28 -17.86
CA HIS A 6 -10.87 -5.43 -16.69
C HIS A 6 -12.10 -4.54 -16.69
N VAL A 7 -12.69 -4.36 -15.54
CA VAL A 7 -13.67 -3.32 -15.24
C VAL A 7 -13.15 -2.47 -14.09
N ASP A 8 -13.20 -1.18 -14.33
CA ASP A 8 -12.85 -0.15 -13.34
C ASP A 8 -13.90 -0.08 -12.22
N SER A 9 -13.75 0.85 -11.30
CA SER A 9 -14.67 1.00 -10.17
C SER A 9 -16.12 1.23 -10.62
N TRP A 10 -17.07 0.77 -9.80
CA TRP A 10 -18.49 1.01 -10.06
C TRP A 10 -18.85 2.47 -9.72
N GLU A 11 -18.99 3.30 -10.75
CA GLU A 11 -19.21 4.76 -10.62
C GLU A 11 -20.52 5.24 -11.25
N CYS A 12 -21.56 4.42 -11.21
CA CYS A 12 -22.82 4.73 -11.87
C CYS A 12 -23.66 5.83 -11.21
N GLY A 13 -23.14 6.52 -10.21
CA GLY A 13 -23.86 7.56 -9.48
C GLY A 13 -25.09 7.01 -8.75
N SER A 14 -26.24 7.68 -8.89
CA SER A 14 -27.50 7.28 -8.25
C SER A 14 -28.38 6.42 -9.14
N GLN A 15 -27.85 5.77 -10.17
CA GLN A 15 -28.60 4.86 -11.04
C GLN A 15 -28.98 3.59 -10.24
N ASN A 16 -30.23 3.51 -9.86
CA ASN A 16 -30.78 2.42 -9.02
C ASN A 16 -32.08 1.86 -9.57
N TRP A 17 -32.41 2.14 -10.83
CA TRP A 17 -33.62 1.68 -11.49
C TRP A 17 -33.35 1.22 -12.93
N SER A 18 -34.06 0.15 -13.34
CA SER A 18 -34.10 -0.34 -14.70
C SER A 18 -35.50 -0.82 -15.04
N ASP A 19 -35.80 -1.04 -16.31
CA ASP A 19 -37.10 -1.55 -16.76
C ASP A 19 -37.49 -2.88 -16.12
N THR A 20 -36.52 -3.67 -15.70
CA THR A 20 -36.71 -4.98 -15.06
C THR A 20 -36.64 -4.94 -13.56
N PHE A 21 -36.29 -3.80 -12.92
CA PHE A 21 -36.01 -3.75 -11.47
C PHE A 21 -37.22 -4.17 -10.63
N ALA A 22 -38.42 -3.70 -10.92
CA ALA A 22 -39.62 -4.08 -10.18
C ALA A 22 -39.91 -5.60 -10.22
N ALA A 23 -39.65 -6.22 -11.38
CA ALA A 23 -39.81 -7.67 -11.54
C ALA A 23 -38.74 -8.45 -10.76
N GLU A 24 -37.49 -8.02 -10.81
CA GLU A 24 -36.39 -8.61 -10.04
C GLU A 24 -36.58 -8.42 -8.53
N PHE A 25 -37.05 -7.25 -8.11
CA PHE A 25 -37.41 -7.01 -6.69
C PHE A 25 -38.50 -7.99 -6.21
N ARG A 26 -39.61 -8.08 -6.96
CA ARG A 26 -40.70 -9.02 -6.62
C ARG A 26 -40.22 -10.46 -6.55
N LYS A 27 -39.38 -10.89 -7.49
CA LYS A 27 -38.80 -12.23 -7.51
C LYS A 27 -37.93 -12.51 -6.28
N ARG A 28 -37.17 -11.54 -5.81
CA ARG A 28 -36.20 -11.69 -4.75
C ARG A 28 -36.79 -11.44 -3.35
N ARG A 29 -37.73 -10.49 -3.25
CA ARG A 29 -38.34 -10.06 -1.96
C ARG A 29 -39.73 -10.66 -1.72
N GLY A 30 -40.39 -11.15 -2.75
CA GLY A 30 -41.70 -11.81 -2.65
C GLY A 30 -42.91 -10.88 -2.63
N TYR A 31 -42.72 -9.57 -2.79
CA TYR A 31 -43.83 -8.59 -2.82
C TYR A 31 -43.58 -7.51 -3.88
N ASP A 32 -44.61 -6.70 -4.16
CA ASP A 32 -44.56 -5.65 -5.16
C ASP A 32 -43.99 -4.35 -4.60
N LEU A 33 -42.96 -3.79 -5.27
CA LEU A 33 -42.36 -2.51 -4.90
C LEU A 33 -43.19 -1.31 -5.36
N MET A 34 -44.00 -1.45 -6.42
CA MET A 34 -44.65 -0.31 -7.07
C MET A 34 -45.50 0.55 -6.13
N PRO A 35 -46.27 0.00 -5.17
CA PRO A 35 -46.99 0.80 -4.21
C PRO A 35 -46.11 1.66 -3.29
N TYR A 36 -44.84 1.29 -3.13
CA TYR A 36 -43.91 1.90 -2.19
C TYR A 36 -42.89 2.86 -2.86
N LEU A 37 -43.04 3.17 -4.17
CA LEU A 37 -42.17 4.10 -4.85
C LEU A 37 -41.99 5.48 -4.18
N PRO A 38 -43.00 6.04 -3.45
CA PRO A 38 -42.79 7.29 -2.73
C PRO A 38 -41.67 7.25 -1.70
N LEU A 39 -41.33 6.06 -1.15
CA LEU A 39 -40.19 5.89 -0.24
C LEU A 39 -38.86 6.26 -0.91
N LEU A 40 -38.68 5.96 -2.20
CA LEU A 40 -37.47 6.30 -2.96
C LEU A 40 -37.32 7.81 -3.14
N ALA A 41 -38.43 8.56 -3.02
CA ALA A 41 -38.44 10.03 -3.01
C ALA A 41 -38.34 10.62 -1.59
N GLY A 42 -38.12 9.77 -0.57
CA GLY A 42 -38.01 10.20 0.83
C GLY A 42 -39.33 10.47 1.53
N ILE A 43 -40.46 9.95 1.02
CA ILE A 43 -41.80 10.09 1.60
C ILE A 43 -42.10 8.85 2.43
N PRO A 44 -42.09 8.91 3.79
CA PRO A 44 -42.38 7.76 4.63
C PRO A 44 -43.81 7.22 4.38
N MET A 45 -43.97 5.90 4.44
CA MET A 45 -45.24 5.21 4.24
C MET A 45 -45.48 4.22 5.37
N GLU A 46 -46.75 4.08 5.78
CA GLU A 46 -47.22 3.21 6.87
C GLU A 46 -46.59 3.59 8.22
N SER A 47 -45.33 3.22 8.46
CA SER A 47 -44.55 3.61 9.62
C SER A 47 -43.09 3.85 9.24
N ALA A 48 -42.27 4.42 10.13
CA ALA A 48 -40.86 4.59 9.94
C ALA A 48 -40.14 3.24 9.79
N GLU A 49 -40.48 2.29 10.66
CA GLU A 49 -39.91 0.93 10.66
C GLU A 49 -40.21 0.23 9.34
N ARG A 50 -41.47 0.26 8.90
CA ARG A 50 -41.87 -0.37 7.64
C ARG A 50 -41.21 0.30 6.44
N SER A 51 -41.08 1.60 6.46
CA SER A 51 -40.37 2.37 5.44
C SER A 51 -38.89 1.95 5.31
N GLU A 52 -38.19 1.82 6.45
CA GLU A 52 -36.81 1.37 6.49
C GLU A 52 -36.61 -0.08 6.04
N GLU A 53 -37.53 -0.99 6.42
CA GLU A 53 -37.52 -2.38 5.93
C GLU A 53 -37.57 -2.44 4.41
N ILE A 54 -38.47 -1.70 3.79
CA ILE A 54 -38.61 -1.68 2.32
C ILE A 54 -37.39 -1.05 1.66
N LEU A 55 -36.89 0.06 2.19
CA LEU A 55 -35.68 0.69 1.68
C LEU A 55 -34.45 -0.23 1.82
N ARG A 56 -34.38 -1.00 2.92
CA ARG A 56 -33.37 -2.04 3.10
C ARG A 56 -33.50 -3.11 2.02
N ASP A 57 -34.70 -3.61 1.75
CA ASP A 57 -34.96 -4.60 0.71
C ASP A 57 -34.58 -4.08 -0.68
N VAL A 58 -34.80 -2.79 -0.96
CA VAL A 58 -34.35 -2.14 -2.19
C VAL A 58 -32.81 -2.16 -2.27
N ARG A 59 -32.11 -1.72 -1.21
CA ARG A 59 -30.65 -1.71 -1.17
C ARG A 59 -30.06 -3.12 -1.36
N ILE A 60 -30.62 -4.12 -0.68
CA ILE A 60 -30.19 -5.51 -0.81
C ILE A 60 -30.41 -6.00 -2.25
N THR A 61 -31.56 -5.68 -2.86
CA THR A 61 -31.86 -6.07 -4.24
C THR A 61 -30.87 -5.46 -5.21
N ILE A 62 -30.52 -4.19 -5.07
CA ILE A 62 -29.50 -3.52 -5.91
C ILE A 62 -28.15 -4.23 -5.72
N SER A 63 -27.73 -4.48 -4.47
CA SER A 63 -26.48 -5.17 -4.17
C SER A 63 -26.40 -6.55 -4.82
N GLU A 64 -27.45 -7.33 -4.73
CA GLU A 64 -27.53 -8.65 -5.34
C GLU A 64 -27.46 -8.56 -6.88
N LEU A 65 -28.17 -7.60 -7.51
CA LEU A 65 -28.14 -7.42 -8.96
C LEU A 65 -26.76 -6.97 -9.46
N VAL A 66 -26.07 -6.11 -8.73
CA VAL A 66 -24.70 -5.71 -9.06
C VAL A 66 -23.78 -6.94 -9.13
N VAL A 67 -23.91 -7.86 -8.18
CA VAL A 67 -23.07 -9.07 -8.13
C VAL A 67 -23.55 -10.12 -9.14
N ASP A 68 -24.83 -10.49 -9.07
CA ASP A 68 -25.38 -11.64 -9.80
C ASP A 68 -25.57 -11.39 -11.31
N VAL A 69 -25.70 -10.12 -11.70
CA VAL A 69 -25.92 -9.73 -13.09
C VAL A 69 -24.69 -9.02 -13.63
N PHE A 70 -24.28 -7.87 -13.10
CA PHE A 70 -23.20 -7.09 -13.68
C PHE A 70 -21.85 -7.85 -13.62
N TYR A 71 -21.34 -8.12 -12.44
CA TYR A 71 -20.04 -8.79 -12.30
C TYR A 71 -20.05 -10.22 -12.81
N LYS A 72 -21.14 -10.96 -12.57
CA LYS A 72 -21.24 -12.34 -13.05
C LYS A 72 -21.24 -12.42 -14.58
N VAL A 73 -21.98 -11.58 -15.27
CA VAL A 73 -22.01 -11.58 -16.75
C VAL A 73 -20.65 -11.23 -17.34
N LEU A 74 -19.95 -10.25 -16.75
CA LEU A 74 -18.60 -9.90 -17.17
C LEU A 74 -17.60 -11.04 -16.92
N ALA A 75 -17.69 -11.71 -15.77
CA ALA A 75 -16.87 -12.88 -15.48
C ALA A 75 -17.14 -14.06 -16.45
N ASP A 76 -18.42 -14.34 -16.72
CA ASP A 76 -18.80 -15.38 -17.67
C ASP A 76 -18.29 -15.05 -19.09
N CYS A 77 -18.39 -13.79 -19.51
CA CYS A 77 -17.85 -13.31 -20.77
C CYS A 77 -16.32 -13.45 -20.83
N ALA A 78 -15.59 -13.04 -19.80
CA ALA A 78 -14.14 -13.22 -19.74
C ALA A 78 -13.74 -14.69 -19.87
N LYS A 79 -14.46 -15.58 -19.20
CA LYS A 79 -14.23 -17.02 -19.24
C LYS A 79 -14.50 -17.61 -20.65
N GLU A 80 -15.53 -17.13 -21.34
CA GLU A 80 -15.84 -17.56 -22.72
C GLU A 80 -14.66 -17.29 -23.68
N TYR A 81 -13.89 -16.20 -23.44
CA TYR A 81 -12.72 -15.84 -24.22
C TYR A 81 -11.37 -16.31 -23.61
N ASP A 82 -11.39 -17.23 -22.67
CA ASP A 82 -10.19 -17.72 -21.96
C ASP A 82 -9.36 -16.59 -21.32
N CYS A 83 -10.05 -15.58 -20.80
CA CYS A 83 -9.48 -14.45 -20.09
C CYS A 83 -9.76 -14.55 -18.60
N GLN A 84 -8.83 -14.04 -17.81
CA GLN A 84 -9.08 -13.76 -16.39
C GLN A 84 -9.84 -12.44 -16.24
N PHE A 85 -10.78 -12.40 -15.32
CA PHE A 85 -11.56 -11.21 -15.02
C PHE A 85 -10.94 -10.43 -13.86
N SER A 86 -10.60 -9.18 -14.10
CA SER A 86 -10.11 -8.21 -13.13
C SER A 86 -11.17 -7.16 -12.88
N ALA A 87 -11.39 -6.80 -11.61
CA ALA A 87 -12.34 -5.75 -11.27
C ALA A 87 -11.91 -4.99 -10.03
N GLU A 88 -12.20 -3.70 -10.04
CA GLU A 88 -12.04 -2.81 -8.90
C GLU A 88 -13.20 -2.90 -7.91
N CYS A 89 -13.14 -2.05 -6.90
CA CYS A 89 -14.13 -1.95 -5.84
C CYS A 89 -15.47 -1.36 -6.35
N VAL A 90 -16.54 -1.55 -5.56
CA VAL A 90 -17.87 -0.99 -5.85
C VAL A 90 -18.02 0.46 -5.32
N ALA A 91 -16.93 1.18 -5.19
CA ALA A 91 -16.92 2.60 -4.86
C ALA A 91 -16.95 3.43 -6.16
N PRO A 92 -17.32 4.71 -6.09
CA PRO A 92 -17.78 5.47 -4.93
C PRO A 92 -19.27 5.35 -4.60
N THR A 93 -20.05 4.62 -5.39
CA THR A 93 -21.53 4.61 -5.26
C THR A 93 -22.07 3.83 -4.06
N MET A 94 -21.31 2.85 -3.58
CA MET A 94 -21.52 2.14 -2.31
C MET A 94 -22.96 1.72 -1.96
N VAL A 95 -23.65 1.13 -2.91
CA VAL A 95 -24.99 0.53 -2.67
C VAL A 95 -24.90 -0.98 -2.42
N SER A 96 -23.70 -1.51 -2.16
CA SER A 96 -23.41 -2.94 -2.12
C SER A 96 -22.61 -3.35 -0.88
N ASP A 97 -22.35 -4.64 -0.78
CA ASP A 97 -21.33 -5.23 0.06
C ASP A 97 -19.98 -5.11 -0.69
N GLY A 98 -19.05 -4.34 -0.13
CA GLY A 98 -17.75 -4.07 -0.76
C GLY A 98 -16.89 -5.32 -1.03
N LEU A 99 -17.19 -6.45 -0.36
CA LEU A 99 -16.44 -7.69 -0.54
C LEU A 99 -17.13 -8.66 -1.51
N LEU A 100 -18.46 -8.62 -1.62
CA LEU A 100 -19.23 -9.70 -2.22
C LEU A 100 -18.96 -9.92 -3.71
N HIS A 101 -18.76 -8.85 -4.48
CA HIS A 101 -18.52 -8.95 -5.92
C HIS A 101 -17.19 -9.66 -6.26
N TYR A 102 -16.21 -9.67 -5.33
CA TYR A 102 -14.93 -10.35 -5.54
C TYR A 102 -15.04 -11.87 -5.62
N GLN A 103 -16.19 -12.45 -5.24
CA GLN A 103 -16.43 -13.87 -5.54
C GLN A 103 -16.43 -14.16 -7.06
N MET A 104 -16.87 -13.20 -7.88
CA MET A 104 -16.94 -13.32 -9.34
C MET A 104 -15.63 -12.94 -10.03
N VAL A 105 -14.70 -12.31 -9.33
CA VAL A 105 -13.48 -11.72 -9.87
C VAL A 105 -12.29 -12.64 -9.67
N ASP A 106 -11.49 -12.87 -10.71
CA ASP A 106 -10.24 -13.66 -10.60
C ASP A 106 -9.12 -12.85 -9.96
N LEU A 107 -9.07 -11.56 -10.25
CA LEU A 107 -8.04 -10.62 -9.87
C LEU A 107 -8.65 -9.39 -9.17
N PRO A 108 -8.97 -9.49 -7.86
CA PRO A 108 -9.47 -8.37 -7.07
C PRO A 108 -8.53 -7.18 -7.11
N MET A 109 -9.09 -5.98 -7.24
CA MET A 109 -8.35 -4.72 -7.30
C MET A 109 -9.00 -3.68 -6.38
N GLY A 110 -8.18 -2.91 -5.70
CA GLY A 110 -8.56 -1.71 -4.95
C GLY A 110 -7.82 -0.51 -5.51
N GLU A 111 -7.98 0.66 -4.88
CA GLU A 111 -7.25 1.86 -5.28
C GLU A 111 -6.65 2.58 -4.07
N PHE A 112 -5.49 3.23 -4.27
CA PHE A 112 -4.90 4.12 -3.29
C PHE A 112 -4.37 5.41 -3.92
N TRP A 113 -4.44 6.49 -3.15
CA TRP A 113 -4.29 7.84 -3.67
C TRP A 113 -3.03 8.51 -3.13
N LEU A 114 -2.31 9.20 -4.02
CA LEU A 114 -1.14 10.02 -3.71
C LEU A 114 -1.59 11.44 -3.34
N ASN A 115 -0.97 12.03 -2.31
CA ASN A 115 -1.21 13.42 -1.89
C ASN A 115 -2.69 13.81 -1.70
N SER A 116 -3.55 12.84 -1.52
CA SER A 116 -5.00 13.00 -1.49
C SER A 116 -5.63 12.27 -0.31
N PRO A 117 -5.26 12.59 0.95
CA PRO A 117 -5.73 11.85 2.14
C PRO A 117 -7.25 11.91 2.32
N THR A 118 -7.91 12.90 1.73
CA THR A 118 -9.38 13.01 1.71
C THR A 118 -10.05 12.04 0.74
N HIS A 119 -9.28 11.50 -0.21
CA HIS A 119 -9.72 10.55 -1.21
C HIS A 119 -9.01 9.20 -1.09
N ASP A 120 -7.98 9.10 -0.23
CA ASP A 120 -7.28 7.84 0.02
C ASP A 120 -8.24 6.88 0.75
N LYS A 121 -8.74 5.95 -0.01
CA LYS A 121 -9.83 5.06 0.40
C LYS A 121 -9.25 3.76 0.94
N LEU A 122 -8.71 3.77 2.15
CA LEU A 122 -8.19 2.56 2.80
C LEU A 122 -9.20 1.41 2.80
N ASN A 123 -10.50 1.72 2.85
CA ASN A 123 -11.55 0.71 2.72
C ASN A 123 -11.50 -0.03 1.39
N ASP A 124 -11.22 0.66 0.27
CA ASP A 124 -11.17 0.04 -1.05
C ASP A 124 -10.04 -1.00 -1.11
N MET A 125 -8.88 -0.66 -0.52
CA MET A 125 -7.78 -1.61 -0.39
C MET A 125 -8.13 -2.80 0.49
N LEU A 126 -8.76 -2.56 1.64
CA LEU A 126 -9.14 -3.63 2.59
C LEU A 126 -10.30 -4.48 2.06
N ASP A 127 -11.23 -3.91 1.28
CA ASP A 127 -12.25 -4.68 0.58
C ASP A 127 -11.61 -5.65 -0.41
N ALA A 128 -10.65 -5.18 -1.22
CA ALA A 128 -9.96 -6.03 -2.19
C ALA A 128 -9.11 -7.11 -1.51
N VAL A 129 -8.38 -6.77 -0.44
CA VAL A 129 -7.54 -7.71 0.29
C VAL A 129 -8.39 -8.76 1.00
N SER A 130 -9.36 -8.34 1.80
CA SER A 130 -10.24 -9.26 2.52
C SER A 130 -11.11 -10.08 1.57
N GLY A 131 -11.66 -9.44 0.52
CA GLY A 131 -12.42 -10.13 -0.52
C GLY A 131 -11.60 -11.20 -1.24
N ALA A 132 -10.32 -10.89 -1.56
CA ALA A 132 -9.42 -11.88 -2.15
C ALA A 132 -9.19 -13.06 -1.20
N HIS A 133 -8.88 -12.81 0.05
CA HIS A 133 -8.60 -13.87 1.03
C HIS A 133 -9.81 -14.77 1.26
N ILE A 134 -11.01 -14.20 1.48
CA ILE A 134 -12.22 -14.99 1.75
C ILE A 134 -12.70 -15.78 0.53
N TYR A 135 -12.47 -15.29 -0.69
CA TYR A 135 -12.83 -15.98 -1.94
C TYR A 135 -11.67 -16.74 -2.59
N GLY A 136 -10.53 -16.86 -1.89
CA GLY A 136 -9.40 -17.72 -2.30
C GLY A 136 -8.60 -17.20 -3.48
N LYS A 137 -8.44 -15.89 -3.61
CA LYS A 137 -7.63 -15.24 -4.65
C LYS A 137 -6.28 -14.82 -4.08
N ASN A 138 -5.18 -15.18 -4.73
CA ASN A 138 -3.83 -14.87 -4.23
C ASN A 138 -3.24 -13.59 -4.82
N ILE A 139 -3.64 -13.21 -6.03
CA ILE A 139 -3.18 -11.98 -6.67
C ILE A 139 -4.16 -10.86 -6.34
N ILE A 140 -3.65 -9.84 -5.67
CA ILE A 140 -4.42 -8.69 -5.20
C ILE A 140 -3.82 -7.45 -5.82
N GLN A 141 -4.61 -6.80 -6.67
CA GLN A 141 -4.18 -5.66 -7.46
C GLN A 141 -4.49 -4.34 -6.74
N ALA A 142 -3.84 -3.28 -7.18
CA ALA A 142 -4.24 -1.93 -6.85
C ALA A 142 -4.00 -0.98 -8.02
N GLU A 143 -4.98 -0.15 -8.33
CA GLU A 143 -4.75 1.12 -8.98
C GLU A 143 -3.98 2.01 -8.01
N GLY A 144 -2.80 2.42 -8.40
CA GLY A 144 -1.88 3.08 -7.48
C GLY A 144 -1.47 4.46 -7.90
N PHE A 145 -1.37 5.33 -6.89
CA PHE A 145 -0.91 6.71 -6.99
C PHE A 145 -1.87 7.64 -7.73
N THR A 146 -3.15 7.32 -7.75
CA THR A 146 -4.17 8.25 -8.22
C THR A 146 -4.08 9.55 -7.45
N GLU A 147 -4.06 10.67 -8.15
CA GLU A 147 -3.89 12.00 -7.58
C GLU A 147 -4.77 12.99 -8.33
N VAL A 148 -5.42 13.88 -7.61
CA VAL A 148 -6.04 15.06 -8.21
C VAL A 148 -5.12 16.25 -8.03
N ARG A 149 -4.74 16.91 -9.11
CA ARG A 149 -3.87 18.07 -9.14
C ARG A 149 -2.40 17.75 -8.94
N GLY A 150 -1.89 16.77 -9.66
CA GLY A 150 -0.44 16.56 -9.79
C GLY A 150 0.28 17.86 -10.12
N THR A 151 1.49 18.02 -9.61
CA THR A 151 2.18 19.30 -9.63
C THR A 151 3.53 19.28 -10.34
N TRP A 152 3.87 18.15 -10.96
CA TRP A 152 5.13 17.93 -11.66
C TRP A 152 6.37 17.89 -10.75
N ASP A 153 6.16 17.72 -9.46
CA ASP A 153 7.20 17.48 -8.46
C ASP A 153 7.19 16.05 -7.93
N GLU A 154 6.27 15.23 -8.42
CA GLU A 154 6.18 13.82 -8.10
C GLU A 154 7.43 13.09 -8.63
N HIS A 155 8.01 12.26 -7.77
CA HIS A 155 9.20 11.48 -8.09
C HIS A 155 9.20 10.12 -7.38
N PRO A 156 9.95 9.12 -7.85
CA PRO A 156 9.92 7.77 -7.29
C PRO A 156 10.13 7.68 -5.78
N GLY A 157 10.99 8.54 -5.20
CA GLY A 157 11.30 8.52 -3.77
C GLY A 157 10.09 8.79 -2.88
N MET A 158 9.21 9.71 -3.27
CA MET A 158 8.01 10.01 -2.50
C MET A 158 6.93 8.93 -2.61
N LEU A 159 6.99 8.09 -3.66
CA LEU A 159 5.99 7.04 -3.87
C LEU A 159 6.22 5.84 -2.97
N LYS A 160 7.46 5.63 -2.52
CA LYS A 160 7.88 4.39 -1.85
C LYS A 160 7.15 4.13 -0.54
N ALA A 161 7.06 5.10 0.35
CA ALA A 161 6.43 4.92 1.65
C ALA A 161 4.93 4.56 1.52
N LEU A 162 4.23 5.22 0.59
CA LEU A 162 2.83 4.92 0.28
C LEU A 162 2.67 3.51 -0.30
N LEU A 163 3.56 3.12 -1.20
CA LEU A 163 3.56 1.77 -1.79
C LEU A 163 3.81 0.70 -0.72
N ASP A 164 4.79 0.91 0.15
CA ASP A 164 5.13 -0.02 1.23
C ASP A 164 3.98 -0.20 2.23
N ARG A 165 3.26 0.89 2.55
CA ARG A 165 2.05 0.80 3.35
C ARG A 165 1.01 -0.11 2.69
N ASN A 166 0.78 0.05 1.40
CA ASN A 166 -0.20 -0.75 0.67
C ASN A 166 0.26 -2.21 0.49
N TYR A 167 1.56 -2.46 0.31
CA TYR A 167 2.09 -3.83 0.38
C TYR A 167 1.86 -4.47 1.76
N ALA A 168 2.02 -3.72 2.84
CA ALA A 168 1.74 -4.19 4.18
C ALA A 168 0.24 -4.46 4.42
N LEU A 169 -0.67 -3.78 3.71
CA LEU A 169 -2.10 -4.10 3.72
C LEU A 169 -2.40 -5.43 3.04
N GLY A 170 -1.58 -5.86 2.09
CA GLY A 170 -1.72 -7.16 1.43
C GLY A 170 -1.78 -7.13 -0.09
N ILE A 171 -1.71 -5.96 -0.74
CA ILE A 171 -1.62 -5.93 -2.20
C ILE A 171 -0.30 -6.53 -2.66
N ASN A 172 -0.30 -7.11 -3.85
CA ASN A 172 0.89 -7.74 -4.42
C ASN A 172 1.02 -7.56 -5.94
N ARG A 173 0.21 -6.69 -6.54
CA ARG A 173 0.33 -6.29 -7.95
C ARG A 173 -0.11 -4.84 -8.11
N LEU A 174 0.81 -3.99 -8.57
CA LEU A 174 0.61 -2.56 -8.76
C LEU A 174 0.26 -2.23 -10.21
N PHE A 175 -0.72 -1.36 -10.39
CA PHE A 175 -0.99 -0.65 -11.64
C PHE A 175 -0.76 0.84 -11.39
N TYR A 176 0.00 1.49 -12.28
CA TYR A 176 0.25 2.92 -12.16
C TYR A 176 -0.90 3.72 -12.76
N HIS A 177 -1.54 4.54 -11.99
CA HIS A 177 -2.50 5.51 -12.48
C HIS A 177 -1.88 6.93 -12.45
N VAL A 178 -1.36 7.44 -13.60
CA VAL A 178 -1.63 6.89 -14.93
C VAL A 178 -0.44 7.07 -15.87
N TYR A 179 -0.30 6.17 -16.82
CA TYR A 179 0.59 6.36 -17.97
C TYR A 179 -0.19 6.94 -19.13
N VAL A 180 0.15 8.17 -19.54
CA VAL A 180 -0.48 8.86 -20.66
C VAL A 180 0.39 8.73 -21.89
N HIS A 181 -0.20 8.31 -23.01
CA HIS A 181 0.48 8.31 -24.30
C HIS A 181 0.70 9.75 -24.78
N ASN A 182 1.94 10.17 -24.80
CA ASN A 182 2.36 11.45 -25.35
C ASN A 182 3.41 11.25 -26.44
N PRO A 183 3.08 11.46 -27.71
CA PRO A 183 4.01 11.23 -28.81
C PRO A 183 5.05 12.35 -28.97
N TRP A 184 4.79 13.55 -28.43
CA TRP A 184 5.67 14.72 -28.60
C TRP A 184 6.56 14.93 -27.39
N LEU A 185 7.76 14.37 -27.40
CA LEU A 185 8.72 14.47 -26.29
C LEU A 185 9.56 15.77 -26.30
N ASP A 186 9.39 16.59 -27.31
CA ASP A 186 10.04 17.89 -27.47
C ASP A 186 9.24 19.04 -26.83
N ARG A 187 8.03 18.80 -26.39
CA ARG A 187 7.13 19.77 -25.78
C ARG A 187 6.97 19.50 -24.29
N LYS A 188 7.47 20.41 -23.48
CA LYS A 188 7.61 20.21 -22.03
C LYS A 188 6.60 21.01 -21.22
N PRO A 189 6.18 20.52 -20.04
CA PRO A 189 6.47 19.22 -19.43
C PRO A 189 5.70 18.06 -20.04
N GLY A 190 4.68 18.28 -20.85
CA GLY A 190 3.89 17.25 -21.53
C GLY A 190 2.43 17.20 -21.10
N MET A 191 1.64 16.36 -21.78
CA MET A 191 0.22 16.17 -21.53
C MET A 191 -0.03 15.09 -20.47
N THR A 192 -1.17 15.19 -19.82
CA THR A 192 -1.63 14.29 -18.74
C THR A 192 -3.08 13.86 -19.01
N LEU A 193 -3.65 13.04 -18.16
CA LEU A 193 -5.09 12.75 -18.15
C LEU A 193 -5.81 13.86 -17.36
N ASP A 194 -5.88 15.06 -17.95
CA ASP A 194 -6.52 16.27 -17.40
C ASP A 194 -6.13 16.58 -15.92
N GLY A 195 -4.89 16.26 -15.54
CA GLY A 195 -4.38 16.46 -14.19
C GLY A 195 -4.85 15.43 -13.16
N ILE A 196 -5.40 14.31 -13.60
CA ILE A 196 -5.77 13.18 -12.75
C ILE A 196 -4.67 12.11 -12.84
N GLY A 197 -4.33 11.54 -11.69
CA GLY A 197 -3.32 10.50 -11.55
C GLY A 197 -1.89 11.03 -11.46
N LEU A 198 -0.98 10.15 -11.09
CA LEU A 198 0.45 10.37 -11.12
C LEU A 198 0.90 10.56 -12.58
N PHE A 199 1.73 11.56 -12.83
CA PHE A 199 2.30 11.76 -14.18
C PHE A 199 3.42 10.76 -14.46
N PHE A 200 3.08 9.47 -14.47
CA PHE A 200 4.00 8.37 -14.74
C PHE A 200 4.18 8.18 -16.24
N GLN A 201 5.02 9.02 -16.84
CA GLN A 201 5.14 9.12 -18.29
C GLN A 201 6.55 9.54 -18.75
N ARG A 202 6.82 9.32 -20.04
CA ARG A 202 8.14 9.54 -20.65
C ARG A 202 8.65 10.97 -20.62
N ASP A 203 7.77 11.94 -20.41
CA ASP A 203 8.14 13.36 -20.33
C ASP A 203 8.75 13.75 -18.98
N GLN A 204 8.64 12.91 -17.98
CA GLN A 204 9.27 13.14 -16.68
C GLN A 204 10.80 13.16 -16.81
N THR A 205 11.44 14.11 -16.14
CA THR A 205 12.90 14.25 -16.12
C THR A 205 13.59 12.98 -15.61
N TRP A 206 12.98 12.31 -14.65
CA TRP A 206 13.48 11.10 -13.99
C TRP A 206 13.11 9.79 -14.71
N TRP A 207 12.34 9.84 -15.81
CA TRP A 207 11.76 8.64 -16.43
C TRP A 207 12.78 7.52 -16.69
N ASN A 208 13.87 7.85 -17.39
CA ASN A 208 14.80 6.83 -17.86
C ASN A 208 15.49 6.02 -16.74
N LYS A 209 15.73 6.64 -15.60
CA LYS A 209 16.43 6.03 -14.45
C LYS A 209 15.47 5.69 -13.31
N GLY A 210 14.66 6.66 -12.92
CA GLY A 210 13.79 6.56 -11.76
C GLY A 210 12.65 5.56 -11.95
N ALA A 211 11.97 5.56 -13.11
CA ALA A 211 10.90 4.60 -13.39
C ALA A 211 11.42 3.16 -13.41
N LYS A 212 12.62 2.94 -13.98
CA LYS A 212 13.26 1.62 -13.96
C LYS A 212 13.60 1.18 -12.54
N ALA A 213 14.17 2.06 -11.73
CA ALA A 213 14.57 1.76 -10.36
C ALA A 213 13.38 1.42 -9.48
N LEU A 214 12.30 2.22 -9.56
CA LEU A 214 11.04 1.95 -8.90
C LEU A 214 10.42 0.62 -9.35
N SER A 215 10.41 0.35 -10.67
CA SER A 215 9.85 -0.90 -11.21
C SER A 215 10.63 -2.13 -10.75
N VAL A 216 11.96 -2.06 -10.65
CA VAL A 216 12.78 -3.15 -10.12
C VAL A 216 12.46 -3.40 -8.65
N TYR A 217 12.36 -2.35 -7.85
CA TYR A 217 11.94 -2.44 -6.45
C TYR A 217 10.56 -3.10 -6.31
N ALA A 218 9.56 -2.57 -7.04
CA ALA A 218 8.21 -3.11 -7.03
C ALA A 218 8.16 -4.58 -7.46
N THR A 219 8.92 -4.96 -8.50
CA THR A 219 9.00 -6.34 -8.98
C THR A 219 9.55 -7.29 -7.91
N ARG A 220 10.61 -6.90 -7.18
CA ARG A 220 11.17 -7.69 -6.08
C ARG A 220 10.16 -7.86 -4.95
N CYS A 221 9.52 -6.77 -4.53
CA CYS A 221 8.48 -6.84 -3.50
C CYS A 221 7.32 -7.74 -3.93
N GLN A 222 6.78 -7.54 -5.13
CA GLN A 222 5.63 -8.30 -5.61
C GLN A 222 5.95 -9.78 -5.80
N ALA A 223 7.15 -10.15 -6.26
CA ALA A 223 7.57 -11.54 -6.37
C ALA A 223 7.52 -12.27 -5.02
N LEU A 224 7.94 -11.60 -3.93
CA LEU A 224 7.90 -12.16 -2.58
C LEU A 224 6.48 -12.11 -1.99
N LEU A 225 5.73 -11.05 -2.23
CA LEU A 225 4.38 -10.87 -1.70
C LEU A 225 3.32 -11.73 -2.43
N GLN A 226 3.61 -12.27 -3.59
CA GLN A 226 2.77 -13.26 -4.29
C GLN A 226 3.05 -14.70 -3.84
N TYR A 227 4.12 -14.90 -3.05
CA TYR A 227 4.48 -16.22 -2.53
C TYR A 227 3.48 -16.71 -1.46
N GLY A 228 3.12 -18.00 -1.50
CA GLY A 228 2.32 -18.66 -0.48
C GLY A 228 0.95 -18.00 -0.22
N HIS A 229 0.53 -18.05 1.04
CA HIS A 229 -0.75 -17.50 1.50
C HIS A 229 -0.51 -16.50 2.63
N PRO A 230 -1.41 -15.51 2.82
CA PRO A 230 -1.34 -14.60 3.95
C PRO A 230 -1.54 -15.35 5.27
N VAL A 231 -0.86 -14.93 6.32
CA VAL A 231 -1.08 -15.42 7.68
C VAL A 231 -1.99 -14.45 8.40
N VAL A 232 -3.24 -14.85 8.54
CA VAL A 232 -4.31 -14.05 9.15
C VAL A 232 -5.04 -14.93 10.17
N ASP A 233 -5.15 -14.49 11.41
CA ASP A 233 -5.76 -15.30 12.47
C ASP A 233 -7.14 -14.81 12.90
N ILE A 234 -7.53 -13.59 12.50
CA ILE A 234 -8.74 -12.91 12.98
C ILE A 234 -9.65 -12.58 11.81
N ALA A 235 -10.90 -13.00 11.90
CA ALA A 235 -11.99 -12.55 11.04
C ALA A 235 -12.80 -11.49 11.77
N VAL A 236 -13.18 -10.42 11.08
CA VAL A 236 -14.00 -9.33 11.63
C VAL A 236 -15.28 -9.25 10.84
N PHE A 237 -16.41 -9.59 11.46
CA PHE A 237 -17.71 -9.58 10.79
C PHE A 237 -18.14 -8.16 10.42
N THR A 238 -18.49 -7.93 9.15
CA THR A 238 -18.87 -6.60 8.64
C THR A 238 -20.32 -6.21 8.92
N GLY A 239 -21.11 -7.12 9.50
CA GLY A 239 -22.54 -6.92 9.74
C GLY A 239 -23.41 -7.39 8.56
N GLU A 240 -24.71 -7.07 8.63
CA GLU A 240 -25.72 -7.50 7.66
C GLU A 240 -26.33 -6.36 6.85
N GLU A 241 -26.14 -5.12 7.27
CA GLU A 241 -26.72 -3.96 6.61
C GLU A 241 -25.99 -3.61 5.30
N ILE A 242 -26.71 -3.02 4.37
CA ILE A 242 -26.20 -2.50 3.10
C ILE A 242 -26.40 -0.97 3.07
N PRO A 243 -25.41 -0.19 2.66
CA PRO A 243 -24.04 -0.56 2.22
C PRO A 243 -23.11 -0.92 3.39
N ARG A 244 -22.14 -1.77 3.12
CA ARG A 244 -21.08 -2.10 4.09
C ARG A 244 -19.73 -2.26 3.41
N ARG A 245 -18.67 -2.01 4.17
CA ARG A 245 -17.28 -2.05 3.75
C ARG A 245 -16.43 -2.85 4.72
N ALA A 246 -15.21 -3.14 4.29
CA ALA A 246 -14.15 -3.60 5.18
C ALA A 246 -13.94 -2.64 6.35
N VAL A 247 -13.59 -3.19 7.49
CA VAL A 247 -13.38 -2.44 8.73
C VAL A 247 -11.95 -1.88 8.77
N LEU A 248 -11.83 -0.58 9.00
CA LEU A 248 -10.56 0.10 9.15
C LEU A 248 -9.97 -0.11 10.54
N PRO A 249 -8.72 -0.54 10.67
CA PRO A 249 -8.05 -0.58 11.96
C PRO A 249 -7.43 0.79 12.30
N ASP A 250 -7.59 1.22 13.55
CA ASP A 250 -6.90 2.42 14.09
C ASP A 250 -5.39 2.39 13.86
N ARG A 251 -4.80 1.21 13.93
CA ARG A 251 -3.35 1.04 13.75
C ARG A 251 -2.81 1.55 12.42
N LEU A 252 -3.66 1.67 11.40
CA LEU A 252 -3.24 2.20 10.11
C LEU A 252 -3.05 3.71 10.12
N VAL A 253 -3.77 4.40 11.01
CA VAL A 253 -3.64 5.86 11.17
C VAL A 253 -2.21 6.25 11.59
N PRO A 254 -1.58 5.60 12.59
CA PRO A 254 -0.20 5.90 12.96
C PRO A 254 0.83 5.66 11.85
N SER A 255 0.54 4.82 10.86
CA SER A 255 1.46 4.59 9.75
C SER A 255 1.41 5.68 8.66
N LEU A 256 0.39 6.53 8.66
CA LEU A 256 0.27 7.64 7.71
C LEU A 256 1.22 8.82 7.94
N PRO A 257 1.61 9.19 9.19
CA PRO A 257 2.48 10.34 9.43
C PRO A 257 3.81 10.33 8.65
N GLY A 258 4.35 9.15 8.34
CA GLY A 258 5.54 9.00 7.50
C GLY A 258 5.36 9.55 6.08
N ILE A 259 4.11 9.64 5.59
CA ILE A 259 3.77 10.09 4.23
C ILE A 259 3.18 11.49 4.25
N PHE A 260 2.22 11.74 5.13
CA PHE A 260 1.42 12.97 5.11
C PHE A 260 1.73 13.96 6.23
N GLY A 261 2.45 13.53 7.28
CA GLY A 261 2.65 14.27 8.51
C GLY A 261 1.51 14.10 9.53
N ALA A 262 1.84 14.15 10.81
CA ALA A 262 0.89 13.86 11.90
C ALA A 262 -0.30 14.84 11.93
N GLU A 263 -0.07 16.13 11.70
CA GLU A 263 -1.12 17.16 11.68
C GLU A 263 -2.17 16.89 10.59
N ARG A 264 -1.71 16.50 9.40
CA ARG A 264 -2.60 16.21 8.28
C ARG A 264 -3.40 14.93 8.51
N VAL A 265 -2.77 13.91 9.09
CA VAL A 265 -3.45 12.66 9.46
C VAL A 265 -4.52 12.92 10.51
N GLU A 266 -4.22 13.72 11.54
CA GLU A 266 -5.19 14.07 12.57
C GLU A 266 -6.35 14.91 12.02
N SER A 267 -6.06 15.88 11.16
CA SER A 267 -7.11 16.65 10.48
C SER A 267 -8.04 15.76 9.65
N GLU A 268 -7.47 14.78 8.95
CA GLU A 268 -8.25 13.82 8.16
C GLU A 268 -9.05 12.85 9.06
N ARG A 269 -8.47 12.42 10.18
CA ARG A 269 -9.18 11.60 11.18
C ARG A 269 -10.39 12.36 11.71
N ILE A 270 -10.23 13.59 12.16
CA ILE A 270 -11.32 14.46 12.63
C ILE A 270 -12.39 14.60 11.55
N ARG A 271 -12.00 14.83 10.32
CA ARG A 271 -12.94 14.96 9.20
C ARG A 271 -13.74 13.67 8.96
N ARG A 272 -13.10 12.50 9.01
CA ARG A 272 -13.76 11.19 8.81
C ARG A 272 -14.68 10.83 9.96
N THR A 273 -14.26 11.14 11.18
CA THR A 273 -15.05 10.87 12.39
C THR A 273 -16.14 11.91 12.62
N ASN A 274 -16.11 13.00 11.84
CA ASN A 274 -16.98 14.17 12.06
C ASN A 274 -16.90 14.72 13.49
N GLU A 275 -15.79 14.45 14.20
CA GLU A 275 -15.57 14.85 15.57
C GLU A 275 -15.53 16.37 15.70
N GLY A 276 -16.32 16.91 16.62
CA GLY A 276 -16.45 18.36 16.83
C GLY A 276 -17.18 19.11 15.70
N GLN A 277 -17.73 18.41 14.70
CA GLN A 277 -18.49 19.00 13.62
C GLN A 277 -20.00 18.83 13.84
N PRO A 278 -20.82 19.82 13.47
CA PRO A 278 -22.26 19.61 13.41
C PRO A 278 -22.61 18.48 12.43
N LEU A 279 -23.52 17.59 12.79
CA LEU A 279 -23.99 16.47 11.94
C LEU A 279 -24.43 16.87 10.51
N ARG A 280 -24.72 18.16 10.29
CA ARG A 280 -25.17 18.70 9.00
C ARG A 280 -24.05 19.21 8.10
N VAL A 281 -22.84 19.30 8.61
CA VAL A 281 -21.69 19.77 7.81
C VAL A 281 -21.13 18.59 7.05
N ARG A 282 -21.42 18.53 5.76
CA ARG A 282 -20.76 17.55 4.88
C ARG A 282 -19.28 17.96 4.76
N PRO A 283 -18.36 17.04 5.04
CA PRO A 283 -16.95 17.30 4.80
C PRO A 283 -16.73 17.67 3.34
N VAL A 284 -15.96 18.72 3.11
CA VAL A 284 -15.66 19.18 1.74
C VAL A 284 -14.86 18.08 1.04
N GLY A 285 -15.33 17.65 -0.14
CA GLY A 285 -14.66 16.65 -0.97
C GLY A 285 -15.02 15.21 -0.69
N VAL A 286 -15.90 14.91 0.27
CA VAL A 286 -16.46 13.56 0.47
C VAL A 286 -17.96 13.60 0.20
N THR A 287 -18.37 12.92 -0.84
CA THR A 287 -19.78 12.86 -1.25
C THR A 287 -20.47 11.56 -0.82
N HIS A 288 -19.69 10.58 -0.32
CA HIS A 288 -20.18 9.24 -0.02
C HIS A 288 -20.01 8.92 1.46
N SER A 289 -21.11 8.64 2.15
CA SER A 289 -21.11 8.28 3.56
C SER A 289 -20.27 7.03 3.89
N ALA A 290 -20.20 6.09 2.96
CA ALA A 290 -19.43 4.86 3.13
C ALA A 290 -17.90 5.10 3.23
N ASN A 291 -17.41 6.21 2.69
CA ASN A 291 -16.01 6.59 2.82
C ASN A 291 -15.70 7.34 4.13
N MET A 292 -16.72 7.58 4.95
CA MET A 292 -16.64 8.30 6.22
C MET A 292 -16.73 7.36 7.43
N VAL A 293 -16.35 6.11 7.25
CA VAL A 293 -16.38 5.15 8.35
C VAL A 293 -15.24 5.47 9.31
N ASP A 294 -15.59 5.73 10.55
CA ASP A 294 -14.63 5.89 11.63
C ASP A 294 -13.77 4.63 11.78
N PRO A 295 -12.48 4.79 12.08
CA PRO A 295 -11.71 3.68 12.62
C PRO A 295 -12.41 3.18 13.87
N GLU A 296 -12.87 1.94 13.85
CA GLU A 296 -13.56 1.34 14.99
C GLU A 296 -12.60 1.22 16.17
N LYS A 297 -12.91 1.81 17.31
CA LYS A 297 -12.05 1.75 18.51
C LYS A 297 -11.76 0.32 18.97
N TRP A 298 -12.66 -0.62 18.70
CA TRP A 298 -12.50 -2.03 19.03
C TRP A 298 -11.41 -2.74 18.23
N VAL A 299 -10.91 -2.19 17.10
CA VAL A 299 -9.81 -2.77 16.33
C VAL A 299 -8.44 -2.46 16.90
N ASN A 300 -8.32 -1.54 17.86
CA ASN A 300 -7.08 -1.31 18.60
C ASN A 300 -6.45 -2.60 19.15
N PRO A 301 -7.24 -3.53 19.70
CA PRO A 301 -6.74 -4.82 20.17
C PRO A 301 -6.09 -5.71 19.10
N LEU A 302 -6.27 -5.39 17.83
CA LEU A 302 -5.73 -6.19 16.72
C LEU A 302 -4.27 -5.85 16.37
N ARG A 303 -3.65 -4.90 17.07
CA ARG A 303 -2.23 -4.55 16.85
C ARG A 303 -1.31 -5.75 17.08
N GLY A 304 -0.47 -6.04 16.09
CA GLY A 304 0.37 -7.24 16.08
C GLY A 304 -0.34 -8.52 15.60
N TYR A 305 -1.62 -8.41 15.26
CA TYR A 305 -2.41 -9.44 14.57
C TYR A 305 -2.81 -8.95 13.19
N ALA A 306 -2.81 -9.83 12.20
CA ALA A 306 -3.46 -9.59 10.93
C ALA A 306 -4.93 -10.03 11.00
N TYR A 307 -5.81 -9.31 10.32
CA TYR A 307 -7.22 -9.64 10.24
C TYR A 307 -7.77 -9.43 8.83
N ASP A 308 -8.86 -10.13 8.52
CA ASP A 308 -9.69 -9.90 7.36
C ASP A 308 -11.09 -9.46 7.78
N SER A 309 -11.67 -8.56 7.02
CA SER A 309 -13.10 -8.28 7.09
C SER A 309 -13.87 -9.47 6.51
N PHE A 310 -14.99 -9.84 7.15
CA PHE A 310 -15.67 -11.10 6.91
C PHE A 310 -17.15 -10.85 6.72
N ASN A 311 -17.64 -11.00 5.50
CA ASN A 311 -19.02 -10.67 5.18
C ASN A 311 -20.00 -11.83 5.47
N LYS A 312 -21.31 -11.53 5.40
CA LYS A 312 -22.38 -12.48 5.65
C LYS A 312 -22.30 -13.72 4.74
N ASP A 313 -21.97 -13.55 3.47
CA ASP A 313 -21.84 -14.64 2.50
C ASP A 313 -20.73 -15.62 2.92
N ALA A 314 -19.55 -15.10 3.26
CA ALA A 314 -18.45 -15.93 3.73
C ALA A 314 -18.80 -16.67 5.03
N LEU A 315 -19.49 -16.00 5.97
CA LEU A 315 -19.91 -16.60 7.22
C LEU A 315 -20.89 -17.75 7.00
N LEU A 316 -21.94 -17.55 6.23
CA LEU A 316 -23.03 -18.52 6.09
C LEU A 316 -22.69 -19.65 5.11
N ARG A 317 -22.07 -19.32 3.98
CA ARG A 317 -21.89 -20.24 2.86
C ARG A 317 -20.52 -20.92 2.85
N LEU A 318 -19.44 -20.21 3.23
CA LEU A 318 -18.09 -20.69 3.04
C LEU A 318 -17.42 -21.24 4.32
N ALA A 319 -17.72 -20.64 5.47
CA ALA A 319 -17.05 -20.95 6.72
C ALA A 319 -17.31 -22.40 7.19
N LYS A 320 -16.23 -23.16 7.35
CA LYS A 320 -16.19 -24.49 7.96
C LYS A 320 -15.26 -24.46 9.17
N VAL A 321 -15.33 -25.45 10.04
CA VAL A 321 -14.39 -25.59 11.15
C VAL A 321 -13.56 -26.85 10.93
N GLU A 322 -12.24 -26.67 10.85
CA GLU A 322 -11.25 -27.73 10.70
C GLU A 322 -10.08 -27.43 11.62
N ASP A 323 -9.63 -28.41 12.40
CA ASP A 323 -8.50 -28.29 13.33
C ASP A 323 -8.56 -27.07 14.27
N GLY A 324 -9.76 -26.72 14.76
CA GLY A 324 -9.98 -25.59 15.67
C GLY A 324 -9.81 -24.21 15.02
N ARG A 325 -9.89 -24.15 13.69
CA ARG A 325 -9.89 -22.91 12.90
C ARG A 325 -11.14 -22.86 12.02
N MET A 326 -11.62 -21.65 11.81
CA MET A 326 -12.63 -21.38 10.80
C MET A 326 -11.92 -21.26 9.45
N THR A 327 -12.11 -22.26 8.58
CA THR A 327 -11.42 -22.37 7.29
C THR A 327 -12.34 -22.00 6.14
N LEU A 328 -11.73 -21.55 5.05
CA LEU A 328 -12.38 -21.19 3.79
C LEU A 328 -11.81 -22.00 2.64
N PRO A 329 -12.55 -22.20 1.53
CA PRO A 329 -12.10 -23.01 0.39
C PRO A 329 -10.76 -22.58 -0.22
N GLY A 330 -10.40 -21.30 -0.10
CA GLY A 330 -9.13 -20.75 -0.60
C GLY A 330 -7.93 -20.95 0.32
N GLY A 331 -8.09 -21.64 1.45
CA GLY A 331 -7.01 -21.93 2.41
C GLY A 331 -6.84 -20.86 3.51
N ALA A 332 -7.57 -19.76 3.47
CA ALA A 332 -7.60 -18.82 4.59
C ALA A 332 -8.22 -19.50 5.83
N GLY A 333 -7.66 -19.20 7.02
CA GLY A 333 -8.12 -19.84 8.25
C GLY A 333 -7.94 -18.95 9.48
N TYR A 334 -9.00 -18.79 10.26
CA TYR A 334 -9.09 -17.86 11.38
C TYR A 334 -9.33 -18.61 12.70
N LYS A 335 -8.71 -18.17 13.78
CA LYS A 335 -8.94 -18.66 15.15
C LYS A 335 -10.00 -17.88 15.90
N VAL A 336 -10.15 -16.62 15.53
CA VAL A 336 -11.01 -15.66 16.21
C VAL A 336 -12.00 -15.06 15.22
N LEU A 337 -13.27 -14.97 15.62
CA LEU A 337 -14.28 -14.17 14.94
C LEU A 337 -14.71 -13.02 15.86
N VAL A 338 -14.39 -11.81 15.46
CA VAL A 338 -14.85 -10.59 16.13
C VAL A 338 -16.18 -10.16 15.52
N VAL A 339 -17.21 -10.00 16.35
CA VAL A 339 -18.50 -9.47 15.93
C VAL A 339 -18.63 -8.07 16.54
N PRO A 340 -18.46 -6.99 15.73
CA PRO A 340 -18.49 -5.62 16.24
C PRO A 340 -19.86 -5.21 16.77
N LEU A 341 -19.85 -4.24 17.69
CA LEU A 341 -21.08 -3.58 18.14
C LEU A 341 -21.71 -2.77 17.00
N PRO A 342 -23.03 -2.53 17.05
CA PRO A 342 -23.72 -1.61 16.16
C PRO A 342 -23.03 -0.23 16.15
N ARG A 343 -23.01 0.40 14.98
CA ARG A 343 -22.41 1.74 14.83
C ARG A 343 -23.38 2.82 15.28
N PRO A 344 -22.90 3.95 15.82
CA PRO A 344 -23.77 5.10 16.14
C PRO A 344 -24.57 5.62 14.94
N MET A 345 -24.03 5.47 13.73
CA MET A 345 -24.66 5.85 12.47
C MET A 345 -25.74 4.87 12.00
N ASN A 346 -25.80 3.69 12.59
CA ASN A 346 -26.79 2.65 12.30
C ASN A 346 -27.23 1.97 13.62
N PRO A 347 -28.03 2.65 14.45
CA PRO A 347 -28.43 2.18 15.78
C PRO A 347 -29.32 0.95 15.72
N GLU A 348 -29.98 0.68 14.59
CA GLU A 348 -30.89 -0.46 14.43
C GLU A 348 -30.17 -1.77 14.05
N GLN A 349 -28.86 -1.73 13.84
CA GLN A 349 -28.03 -2.92 13.61
C GLN A 349 -27.88 -3.80 14.88
N ALA A 350 -28.73 -3.59 15.87
CA ALA A 350 -28.62 -4.21 17.18
C ALA A 350 -28.90 -5.72 17.17
N GLU A 351 -29.63 -6.24 16.20
CA GLU A 351 -30.02 -7.64 16.15
C GLU A 351 -29.45 -8.32 14.89
N LEU A 352 -28.72 -9.40 15.13
CA LEU A 352 -28.30 -10.30 14.05
C LEU A 352 -29.53 -11.12 13.59
N SER A 353 -29.57 -11.46 12.31
CA SER A 353 -30.61 -12.36 11.81
C SER A 353 -30.49 -13.74 12.47
N PRO A 354 -31.62 -14.46 12.65
CA PRO A 354 -31.60 -15.78 13.28
C PRO A 354 -30.65 -16.79 12.60
N GLU A 355 -30.41 -16.64 11.30
CA GLU A 355 -29.46 -17.50 10.57
C GLU A 355 -28.03 -17.19 10.92
N VAL A 356 -27.64 -15.89 11.04
CA VAL A 356 -26.31 -15.45 11.44
C VAL A 356 -26.05 -15.83 12.89
N GLU A 357 -26.98 -15.59 13.81
CA GLU A 357 -26.83 -15.99 15.20
C GLU A 357 -26.64 -17.51 15.35
N ARG A 358 -27.41 -18.29 14.62
CA ARG A 358 -27.26 -19.75 14.62
C ARG A 358 -25.86 -20.17 14.15
N LYS A 359 -25.38 -19.58 13.06
CA LYS A 359 -24.04 -19.88 12.54
C LYS A 359 -22.95 -19.48 13.51
N ILE A 360 -23.03 -18.30 14.12
CA ILE A 360 -22.10 -17.85 15.16
C ILE A 360 -22.10 -18.84 16.34
N ASN A 361 -23.27 -19.26 16.81
CA ASN A 361 -23.38 -20.24 17.87
C ASN A 361 -22.82 -21.62 17.50
N GLU A 362 -22.96 -22.04 16.25
CA GLU A 362 -22.32 -23.26 15.73
C GLU A 362 -20.79 -23.13 15.78
N LEU A 363 -20.23 -22.03 15.30
CA LEU A 363 -18.79 -21.75 15.32
C LEU A 363 -18.24 -21.73 16.76
N LYS A 364 -18.96 -21.08 17.68
CA LYS A 364 -18.58 -21.03 19.11
C LYS A 364 -18.58 -22.43 19.74
N LYS A 365 -19.59 -23.26 19.46
CA LYS A 365 -19.65 -24.66 19.91
C LYS A 365 -18.53 -25.51 19.31
N ALA A 366 -18.09 -25.21 18.10
CA ALA A 366 -17.00 -25.90 17.42
C ALA A 366 -15.60 -25.41 17.86
N GLY A 367 -15.52 -24.48 18.82
CA GLY A 367 -14.25 -24.05 19.43
C GLY A 367 -13.64 -22.79 18.82
N ILE A 368 -14.34 -22.10 17.92
CA ILE A 368 -13.89 -20.80 17.43
C ILE A 368 -14.07 -19.77 18.55
N LEU A 369 -13.01 -19.02 18.82
CA LEU A 369 -13.05 -17.96 19.81
C LEU A 369 -13.89 -16.77 19.29
N ILE A 370 -14.92 -16.42 20.02
CA ILE A 370 -15.78 -15.27 19.75
C ILE A 370 -15.79 -14.43 21.02
N PRO A 371 -15.00 -13.32 21.07
CA PRO A 371 -14.91 -12.48 22.24
C PRO A 371 -16.26 -11.84 22.60
N ASP A 372 -16.54 -11.73 23.89
CA ASP A 372 -17.73 -11.02 24.37
C ASP A 372 -17.54 -9.50 24.16
N LEU A 373 -18.65 -8.81 23.91
CA LEU A 373 -18.67 -7.36 23.70
C LEU A 373 -19.05 -6.60 24.98
N PRO A 374 -18.56 -5.37 25.19
CA PRO A 374 -17.59 -4.67 24.36
C PRO A 374 -16.20 -5.29 24.48
N TYR A 375 -15.53 -5.46 23.36
CA TYR A 375 -14.17 -5.96 23.32
C TYR A 375 -13.19 -4.83 23.71
N THR A 376 -12.51 -4.97 24.85
CA THR A 376 -11.63 -3.94 25.41
C THR A 376 -10.16 -4.38 25.57
N GLY A 377 -9.90 -5.66 25.37
CA GLY A 377 -8.55 -6.21 25.42
C GLY A 377 -7.78 -5.97 24.12
N ASP A 378 -6.47 -5.81 24.22
CA ASP A 378 -5.58 -5.65 23.06
C ASP A 378 -4.67 -6.88 22.86
N ASP A 379 -4.97 -7.98 23.51
CA ASP A 379 -4.18 -9.20 23.50
C ASP A 379 -5.06 -10.45 23.56
N PHE A 380 -4.87 -11.34 22.57
CA PHE A 380 -5.55 -12.62 22.51
C PHE A 380 -4.75 -13.78 23.08
N SER A 381 -3.57 -13.52 23.71
CA SER A 381 -2.70 -14.56 24.24
C SER A 381 -3.36 -15.40 25.36
N ALA A 382 -4.20 -14.75 26.17
CA ALA A 382 -5.03 -15.45 27.18
C ALA A 382 -5.97 -16.51 26.58
N TYR A 383 -6.26 -16.39 25.29
CA TYR A 383 -7.08 -17.32 24.53
C TYR A 383 -6.23 -18.26 23.63
N GLY A 384 -4.90 -18.29 23.86
CA GLY A 384 -3.99 -19.14 23.09
C GLY A 384 -3.63 -18.62 21.71
N LEU A 385 -3.86 -17.34 21.44
CA LEU A 385 -3.45 -16.68 20.20
C LEU A 385 -2.45 -15.56 20.47
N GLU A 386 -1.16 -15.88 20.37
CA GLU A 386 -0.09 -14.90 20.45
C GLU A 386 -0.08 -13.95 19.27
N ARG A 387 0.41 -12.71 19.48
CA ARG A 387 0.64 -11.74 18.39
C ARG A 387 1.58 -12.33 17.35
N ASP A 388 1.26 -12.15 16.08
CA ASP A 388 2.09 -12.68 15.00
C ASP A 388 3.42 -11.91 14.91
N LEU A 389 3.36 -10.58 14.89
CA LEU A 389 4.53 -9.72 14.91
C LEU A 389 4.37 -8.62 15.99
N ILE A 390 5.42 -8.44 16.79
CA ILE A 390 5.49 -7.32 17.74
C ILE A 390 6.55 -6.35 17.22
N VAL A 391 6.10 -5.16 16.84
CA VAL A 391 6.90 -4.02 16.37
C VAL A 391 6.26 -2.72 16.87
N PRO A 392 6.93 -1.56 16.77
CA PRO A 392 6.28 -0.27 17.02
C PRO A 392 5.03 -0.10 16.16
N GLU A 393 4.01 0.57 16.67
CA GLU A 393 2.68 0.70 16.07
C GLU A 393 2.68 1.29 14.66
N ASP A 394 3.63 2.17 14.37
CA ASP A 394 3.79 2.86 13.10
C ASP A 394 4.73 2.16 12.11
N VAL A 395 5.12 0.93 12.40
CA VAL A 395 5.82 0.04 11.47
C VAL A 395 4.78 -0.76 10.68
N ALA A 396 4.78 -0.58 9.37
CA ALA A 396 3.89 -1.33 8.49
C ALA A 396 4.45 -2.74 8.22
N TRP A 397 3.59 -3.75 8.21
CA TRP A 397 4.04 -5.12 8.03
C TRP A 397 2.95 -6.05 7.46
N THR A 398 3.40 -7.14 6.85
CA THR A 398 2.54 -8.30 6.50
C THR A 398 3.34 -9.59 6.59
N HIS A 399 2.64 -10.73 6.77
CA HIS A 399 3.22 -12.04 6.88
C HIS A 399 2.61 -12.99 5.85
N ARG A 400 3.45 -13.73 5.15
CA ARG A 400 3.05 -14.78 4.22
C ARG A 400 3.76 -16.07 4.52
N ARG A 401 3.07 -17.19 4.31
CA ARG A 401 3.57 -18.54 4.54
C ARG A 401 3.32 -19.44 3.34
N GLY A 402 4.28 -20.30 3.03
CA GLY A 402 4.16 -21.31 1.99
C GLY A 402 5.07 -22.51 2.28
N GLU A 403 5.15 -23.43 1.33
CA GLU A 403 5.98 -24.65 1.47
C GLU A 403 7.47 -24.35 1.67
N GLN A 404 7.97 -23.26 1.12
CA GLN A 404 9.38 -22.87 1.21
C GLN A 404 9.69 -22.01 2.45
N GLY A 405 8.73 -21.75 3.30
CA GLY A 405 8.93 -21.03 4.57
C GLY A 405 7.99 -19.87 4.80
N ASP A 406 8.42 -18.98 5.70
CA ASP A 406 7.67 -17.81 6.13
C ASP A 406 8.39 -16.53 5.67
N ILE A 407 7.62 -15.50 5.29
CA ILE A 407 8.13 -14.20 4.83
C ILE A 407 7.39 -13.09 5.55
N TYR A 408 8.12 -12.24 6.28
CA TYR A 408 7.61 -11.00 6.85
C TYR A 408 8.13 -9.82 6.03
N PHE A 409 7.25 -8.98 5.52
CA PHE A 409 7.58 -7.67 5.01
C PHE A 409 7.47 -6.66 6.13
N ILE A 410 8.48 -5.82 6.33
CA ILE A 410 8.54 -4.84 7.42
C ILE A 410 9.03 -3.51 6.84
N ALA A 411 8.27 -2.43 7.03
CA ALA A 411 8.57 -1.12 6.47
C ALA A 411 8.52 -0.01 7.54
N ASN A 412 9.59 0.77 7.60
CA ASN A 412 9.64 2.01 8.37
C ASN A 412 8.84 3.08 7.64
N GLN A 413 7.79 3.60 8.27
CA GLN A 413 6.91 4.64 7.73
C GLN A 413 7.30 6.05 8.20
N ARG A 414 8.48 6.22 8.80
CA ARG A 414 8.99 7.49 9.29
C ARG A 414 10.13 8.03 8.42
N GLU A 415 10.26 9.35 8.41
CA GLU A 415 11.35 10.05 7.74
C GLU A 415 12.63 10.13 8.57
N GLU A 416 12.81 9.20 9.50
CA GLU A 416 13.97 9.09 10.37
C GLU A 416 14.50 7.66 10.43
N THR A 417 15.79 7.52 10.69
CA THR A 417 16.40 6.21 10.96
C THR A 417 15.95 5.71 12.32
N ARG A 418 15.46 4.48 12.36
CA ARG A 418 14.94 3.85 13.58
C ARG A 418 15.59 2.51 13.83
N THR A 419 15.91 2.26 15.09
CA THR A 419 16.32 0.93 15.56
C THR A 419 15.25 0.37 16.49
N PHE A 420 14.77 -0.82 16.17
CA PHE A 420 13.76 -1.52 16.97
C PHE A 420 13.94 -3.04 16.86
N THR A 421 13.35 -3.77 17.80
CA THR A 421 13.28 -5.23 17.75
C THR A 421 11.97 -5.66 17.11
N ALA A 422 12.07 -6.46 16.04
CA ALA A 422 10.93 -7.16 15.45
C ALA A 422 10.85 -8.57 16.06
N SER A 423 9.80 -8.85 16.84
CA SER A 423 9.59 -10.14 17.49
C SER A 423 8.51 -10.92 16.73
N MET A 424 8.92 -11.97 16.02
CA MET A 424 8.07 -12.80 15.15
C MET A 424 7.64 -14.09 15.84
N ARG A 425 6.42 -14.51 15.64
CA ARG A 425 5.86 -15.78 16.15
C ARG A 425 6.40 -16.99 15.36
N ILE A 426 7.71 -17.03 15.19
CA ILE A 426 8.46 -18.12 14.54
C ILE A 426 9.52 -18.63 15.51
N CYS A 427 9.59 -19.95 15.69
CA CYS A 427 10.61 -20.59 16.50
C CYS A 427 11.33 -21.66 15.70
N GLY A 428 12.60 -21.92 16.05
CA GLY A 428 13.39 -23.03 15.47
C GLY A 428 14.08 -22.73 14.15
N LYS A 429 13.61 -21.77 13.36
CA LYS A 429 14.17 -21.38 12.06
C LYS A 429 15.18 -20.24 12.19
N LYS A 430 16.09 -20.13 11.22
CA LYS A 430 17.06 -19.03 11.12
C LYS A 430 16.52 -17.96 10.18
N PRO A 431 16.54 -16.67 10.59
CA PRO A 431 16.13 -15.59 9.73
C PRO A 431 17.19 -15.24 8.69
N GLU A 432 16.76 -14.80 7.53
CA GLU A 432 17.53 -14.08 6.53
C GLU A 432 16.91 -12.70 6.34
N CYS A 433 17.73 -11.67 6.10
CA CYS A 433 17.25 -10.32 5.81
C CYS A 433 17.48 -9.98 4.34
N TRP A 434 16.41 -9.83 3.58
CA TRP A 434 16.42 -9.53 2.15
C TRP A 434 16.02 -8.08 1.91
N ASN A 435 16.92 -7.31 1.31
CA ASN A 435 16.66 -5.91 1.01
C ASN A 435 16.11 -5.76 -0.42
N PRO A 436 14.84 -5.38 -0.62
CA PRO A 436 14.25 -5.28 -1.95
C PRO A 436 14.80 -4.09 -2.75
N LEU A 437 15.31 -3.04 -2.08
CA LEU A 437 15.89 -1.88 -2.73
C LEU A 437 17.19 -2.23 -3.46
N THR A 438 18.11 -2.91 -2.77
CA THR A 438 19.43 -3.28 -3.29
C THR A 438 19.45 -4.66 -3.95
N GLY A 439 18.59 -5.59 -3.51
CA GLY A 439 18.62 -7.00 -3.85
C GLY A 439 19.64 -7.79 -3.04
N GLU A 440 20.28 -7.18 -2.04
CA GLU A 440 21.21 -7.85 -1.14
C GLU A 440 20.46 -8.78 -0.17
N ILE A 441 21.08 -9.92 0.13
CA ILE A 441 20.60 -10.89 1.10
C ILE A 441 21.64 -11.06 2.20
N ASP A 442 21.26 -10.72 3.43
CA ASP A 442 22.03 -11.05 4.62
C ASP A 442 21.52 -12.39 5.21
N PHE A 443 22.28 -13.43 5.04
CA PHE A 443 21.96 -14.78 5.53
C PHE A 443 22.17 -14.95 7.04
N ARG A 444 22.66 -13.94 7.74
CA ARG A 444 22.98 -13.99 9.17
C ARG A 444 22.73 -12.65 9.87
N PRO A 445 21.48 -12.12 9.80
CA PRO A 445 21.16 -10.95 10.59
C PRO A 445 21.30 -11.25 12.10
N PRO A 446 21.58 -10.27 12.95
CA PRO A 446 21.59 -10.48 14.39
C PRO A 446 20.19 -10.85 14.89
N TYR A 447 20.06 -11.98 15.59
CA TYR A 447 18.79 -12.41 16.15
C TYR A 447 18.95 -13.15 17.48
N GLU A 448 17.89 -13.16 18.26
CA GLU A 448 17.78 -13.92 19.51
C GLU A 448 16.51 -14.76 19.50
N ARG A 449 16.52 -15.87 20.25
CA ARG A 449 15.34 -16.70 20.49
C ARG A 449 14.90 -16.52 21.92
N LYS A 450 13.65 -16.07 22.08
CA LYS A 450 13.10 -15.79 23.40
C LYS A 450 11.60 -16.11 23.41
N ASN A 451 11.14 -16.83 24.43
CA ASN A 451 9.72 -17.13 24.63
C ASN A 451 9.03 -17.74 23.39
N ASN A 452 9.67 -18.72 22.75
CA ASN A 452 9.19 -19.34 21.50
C ASN A 452 9.04 -18.38 20.31
N ARG A 453 9.70 -17.24 20.35
CA ARG A 453 9.73 -16.24 19.29
C ARG A 453 11.15 -16.03 18.78
N THR A 454 11.27 -15.51 17.58
CA THR A 454 12.55 -15.02 17.06
C THR A 454 12.51 -13.50 17.03
N GLU A 455 13.48 -12.90 17.71
CA GLU A 455 13.67 -11.45 17.80
C GLU A 455 14.83 -11.03 16.91
N VAL A 456 14.56 -10.14 15.95
CA VAL A 456 15.57 -9.58 15.03
C VAL A 456 15.66 -8.07 15.30
N THR A 457 16.86 -7.59 15.60
CA THR A 457 17.08 -6.14 15.73
C THR A 457 17.29 -5.54 14.34
N LEU A 458 16.43 -4.61 13.98
CA LEU A 458 16.46 -3.91 12.69
C LEU A 458 16.82 -2.44 12.92
N THR A 459 17.74 -1.95 12.08
CA THR A 459 17.99 -0.51 11.90
C THR A 459 17.60 -0.15 10.48
N LEU A 460 16.47 0.55 10.34
CA LEU A 460 15.91 0.94 9.06
C LEU A 460 16.05 2.45 8.88
N ALA A 461 16.60 2.85 7.74
CA ALA A 461 16.68 4.24 7.30
C ALA A 461 15.26 4.83 7.06
N PRO A 462 15.14 6.15 6.82
CA PRO A 462 13.87 6.76 6.45
C PRO A 462 13.19 5.99 5.31
N ASN A 463 11.93 5.60 5.51
CA ASN A 463 11.11 4.88 4.54
C ASN A 463 11.75 3.58 4.00
N GLU A 464 12.72 3.00 4.70
CA GLU A 464 13.33 1.72 4.29
C GLU A 464 12.43 0.54 4.67
N SER A 465 12.47 -0.49 3.83
CA SER A 465 11.74 -1.75 4.05
C SER A 465 12.64 -2.96 3.78
N VAL A 466 12.34 -4.05 4.47
CA VAL A 466 13.05 -5.32 4.36
C VAL A 466 12.08 -6.49 4.40
N PHE A 467 12.54 -7.63 3.88
CA PHE A 467 11.90 -8.92 4.12
C PHE A 467 12.73 -9.72 5.13
N ILE A 468 12.07 -10.25 6.15
CA ILE A 468 12.64 -11.26 7.02
C ILE A 468 12.09 -12.61 6.57
N VAL A 469 12.99 -13.43 6.03
CA VAL A 469 12.65 -14.71 5.42
C VAL A 469 13.12 -15.85 6.33
N TYR A 470 12.25 -16.82 6.57
CA TYR A 470 12.55 -18.05 7.30
C TYR A 470 12.41 -19.24 6.34
N PRO A 471 13.48 -19.67 5.66
CA PRO A 471 13.41 -20.78 4.74
C PRO A 471 12.91 -22.05 5.42
N ALA A 472 12.17 -22.89 4.70
CA ALA A 472 11.87 -24.24 5.15
C ALA A 472 13.18 -25.03 5.30
N GLU A 473 13.30 -25.82 6.37
CA GLU A 473 14.45 -26.72 6.51
C GLU A 473 14.44 -27.70 5.34
N LYS A 474 15.54 -27.74 4.58
CA LYS A 474 15.73 -28.81 3.62
C LYS A 474 15.83 -30.10 4.43
N ASN A 475 14.90 -31.04 4.25
CA ASN A 475 15.03 -32.39 4.75
C ASN A 475 16.33 -32.99 4.16
N CYS A 476 17.42 -32.86 4.88
CA CYS A 476 18.61 -33.65 4.65
C CYS A 476 18.28 -35.07 5.16
N SER A 477 17.64 -35.87 4.31
CA SER A 477 17.59 -37.31 4.48
C SER A 477 18.99 -37.85 4.23
N GLY A 478 19.77 -37.95 5.28
CA GLY A 478 21.15 -38.46 5.20
C GLY A 478 21.73 -38.62 6.60
N ASP A 479 21.62 -39.85 7.08
CA ASP A 479 22.41 -40.54 8.09
C ASP A 479 22.77 -39.86 9.42
N GLY A 480 22.37 -40.65 10.41
CA GLY A 480 22.48 -40.42 11.82
C GLY A 480 23.90 -40.16 12.34
N ASN A 481 23.86 -39.66 13.56
CA ASN A 481 24.95 -39.58 14.51
C ASN A 481 26.02 -38.52 14.30
N SER A 482 25.67 -37.28 14.61
CA SER A 482 26.69 -36.35 15.10
C SER A 482 26.16 -35.63 16.33
N SER A 483 26.78 -35.95 17.45
CA SER A 483 26.66 -35.31 18.77
C SER A 483 26.53 -33.79 18.65
N GLN A 484 25.43 -33.29 19.21
CA GLN A 484 25.14 -31.84 19.35
C GLN A 484 26.28 -31.13 20.10
N LYS A 485 27.25 -30.62 19.36
CA LYS A 485 28.02 -29.48 19.83
C LYS A 485 27.06 -28.26 19.71
N ARG A 486 26.54 -27.78 20.82
CA ARG A 486 25.96 -26.45 20.96
C ARG A 486 27.02 -25.46 20.46
N GLN A 487 27.00 -25.13 19.17
CA GLN A 487 27.64 -23.94 18.70
C GLN A 487 26.87 -22.77 19.34
N LYS A 488 27.56 -22.00 20.17
CA LYS A 488 27.14 -20.63 20.49
C LYS A 488 26.95 -19.95 19.12
N GLU A 489 25.71 -19.79 18.71
CA GLU A 489 25.37 -19.01 17.53
C GLU A 489 25.74 -17.58 17.86
N GLY A 490 26.91 -17.14 17.39
CA GLY A 490 27.38 -15.80 17.60
C GLY A 490 26.51 -14.86 16.79
N SER A 491 25.69 -14.05 17.46
CA SER A 491 25.10 -12.87 16.85
C SER A 491 26.23 -12.03 16.26
N ARG A 492 26.22 -11.82 14.95
CA ARG A 492 27.06 -10.77 14.37
C ARG A 492 26.52 -9.43 14.94
N PRO A 493 27.39 -8.51 15.40
CA PRO A 493 26.93 -7.17 15.71
C PRO A 493 26.26 -6.58 14.45
N ALA A 494 25.23 -5.75 14.66
CA ALA A 494 24.62 -4.99 13.58
C ALA A 494 25.72 -4.39 12.69
N LYS A 495 25.52 -4.35 11.36
CA LYS A 495 26.47 -3.73 10.44
C LYS A 495 26.67 -2.27 10.88
N GLU A 496 27.72 -2.00 11.61
CA GLU A 496 28.14 -0.62 11.91
C GLU A 496 28.88 -0.09 10.70
N PHE A 497 28.44 1.04 10.18
CA PHE A 497 29.17 1.78 9.17
C PHE A 497 30.15 2.72 9.88
N SER A 498 31.43 2.56 9.60
CA SER A 498 32.44 3.56 9.94
C SER A 498 32.57 4.55 8.79
N GLU A 499 32.49 5.84 9.09
CA GLU A 499 32.72 6.88 8.08
C GLU A 499 34.22 7.06 7.83
N VAL A 500 34.59 7.11 6.57
CA VAL A 500 35.91 7.44 6.12
C VAL A 500 35.83 8.75 5.32
N ALA A 501 36.43 9.80 5.87
CA ALA A 501 36.53 11.07 5.15
C ALA A 501 37.51 10.93 3.99
N VAL A 502 37.09 11.34 2.80
CA VAL A 502 37.89 11.37 1.60
C VAL A 502 37.93 12.80 1.07
N GLU A 503 39.14 13.32 0.80
CA GLU A 503 39.26 14.60 0.14
C GLU A 503 38.84 14.48 -1.32
N LEU A 504 37.83 15.29 -1.70
CA LEU A 504 37.33 15.39 -3.05
C LEU A 504 37.99 16.59 -3.73
N GLY A 505 38.32 16.42 -5.01
CA GLY A 505 38.74 17.52 -5.85
C GLY A 505 37.63 18.53 -6.13
N GLU A 506 37.94 19.56 -6.91
CA GLU A 506 36.93 20.48 -7.40
C GLU A 506 35.91 19.75 -8.28
N TYR A 507 34.64 20.11 -8.14
CA TYR A 507 33.55 19.56 -8.98
C TYR A 507 33.40 20.38 -10.25
N THR A 508 33.41 19.72 -11.39
CA THR A 508 32.86 20.27 -12.64
C THR A 508 31.41 19.82 -12.75
N VAL A 509 30.49 20.75 -12.81
CA VAL A 509 29.05 20.48 -12.90
C VAL A 509 28.51 20.95 -14.23
N ASN A 510 27.98 20.00 -15.02
CA ASN A 510 27.43 20.29 -16.34
C ASN A 510 25.91 20.06 -16.33
N PHE A 511 25.16 21.11 -16.55
CA PHE A 511 23.69 21.11 -16.68
C PHE A 511 23.32 20.75 -18.12
N ILE A 512 22.93 19.50 -18.36
CA ILE A 512 22.82 18.90 -19.70
C ILE A 512 21.82 19.66 -20.59
N ALA A 513 20.64 20.00 -20.09
CA ALA A 513 19.57 20.58 -20.91
C ALA A 513 19.84 22.01 -21.40
N ASN A 514 20.70 22.77 -20.72
CA ASN A 514 21.01 24.16 -21.10
C ASN A 514 22.50 24.40 -21.40
N GLY A 515 23.33 23.35 -21.32
CA GLY A 515 24.77 23.40 -21.61
C GLY A 515 25.59 24.23 -20.63
N ARG A 516 25.05 24.66 -19.51
CA ARG A 516 25.75 25.44 -18.50
C ARG A 516 26.74 24.56 -17.76
N THR A 517 28.00 25.03 -17.65
CA THR A 517 29.05 24.36 -16.89
C THR A 517 29.59 25.31 -15.83
N VAL A 518 29.73 24.84 -14.60
CA VAL A 518 30.32 25.58 -13.48
C VAL A 518 31.30 24.71 -12.71
N ASN A 519 32.29 25.33 -12.11
CA ASN A 519 33.20 24.66 -11.19
C ASN A 519 32.86 25.06 -9.75
N ARG A 520 32.91 24.10 -8.84
CA ARG A 520 32.59 24.30 -7.42
C ARG A 520 33.52 23.47 -6.55
N LYS A 521 33.92 24.02 -5.42
CA LYS A 521 34.70 23.31 -4.42
C LYS A 521 33.80 22.51 -3.44
N GLU A 522 32.57 22.94 -3.32
CA GLU A 522 31.59 22.32 -2.42
C GLU A 522 30.29 22.02 -3.19
N LEU A 523 29.51 21.07 -2.68
CA LEU A 523 28.15 20.81 -3.14
C LEU A 523 27.29 22.04 -2.86
N PHE A 524 26.35 22.32 -3.72
CA PHE A 524 25.52 23.52 -3.64
C PHE A 524 24.05 23.24 -3.99
N ASP A 525 23.20 24.08 -3.45
CA ASP A 525 21.77 24.06 -3.72
C ASP A 525 21.46 24.91 -4.95
N TRP A 526 20.99 24.27 -6.02
CA TRP A 526 20.68 24.96 -7.29
C TRP A 526 19.64 26.08 -7.08
N SER A 527 18.67 25.86 -6.18
CA SER A 527 17.58 26.79 -5.92
C SER A 527 18.03 28.15 -5.35
N ARG A 528 19.26 28.19 -4.80
CA ARG A 528 19.87 29.39 -4.18
C ARG A 528 20.89 30.08 -5.07
N GLU A 529 21.11 29.56 -6.27
CA GLU A 529 22.09 30.14 -7.19
C GLU A 529 21.66 31.52 -7.74
N GLY A 530 22.62 32.40 -7.93
CA GLY A 530 22.43 33.72 -8.56
C GLY A 530 22.13 33.63 -10.05
N ASP A 531 22.65 32.62 -10.74
CA ASP A 531 22.36 32.36 -12.15
C ASP A 531 20.96 31.73 -12.29
N GLU A 532 20.01 32.46 -12.86
CA GLU A 532 18.62 32.01 -13.06
C GLU A 532 18.54 30.75 -13.92
N LYS A 533 19.51 30.51 -14.82
CA LYS A 533 19.58 29.27 -15.63
C LYS A 533 19.94 28.03 -14.81
N ILE A 534 20.52 28.22 -13.62
CA ILE A 534 20.78 27.15 -12.66
C ILE A 534 19.64 27.09 -11.65
N ARG A 535 19.23 28.23 -11.11
CA ARG A 535 18.15 28.30 -10.08
C ARG A 535 16.85 27.63 -10.51
N TYR A 536 16.44 27.85 -11.76
CA TYR A 536 15.20 27.29 -12.32
C TYR A 536 15.44 26.08 -13.21
N TYR A 537 16.60 25.42 -13.06
CA TYR A 537 16.93 24.25 -13.86
C TYR A 537 16.05 23.05 -13.49
N SER A 538 15.54 22.35 -14.51
CA SER A 538 14.92 21.03 -14.40
C SER A 538 15.56 20.08 -15.39
N GLY A 539 15.91 18.89 -14.94
CA GLY A 539 16.64 17.90 -15.72
C GLY A 539 17.86 17.33 -15.00
N THR A 540 18.77 16.78 -15.76
CA THR A 540 19.99 16.14 -15.23
C THR A 540 21.20 17.07 -15.27
N ALA A 541 21.89 17.20 -14.13
CA ALA A 541 23.23 17.78 -14.05
C ALA A 541 24.25 16.70 -13.70
N VAL A 542 25.40 16.75 -14.34
CA VAL A 542 26.50 15.79 -14.17
C VAL A 542 27.63 16.42 -13.40
N TYR A 543 27.88 15.90 -12.22
CA TYR A 543 29.00 16.24 -11.35
C TYR A 543 30.17 15.32 -11.64
N ARG A 544 31.36 15.90 -11.91
CA ARG A 544 32.60 15.14 -12.09
C ARG A 544 33.64 15.65 -11.13
N THR A 545 34.31 14.72 -10.45
CA THR A 545 35.43 14.99 -9.56
C THR A 545 36.31 13.75 -9.47
N ALA A 546 37.41 13.84 -8.75
CA ALA A 546 38.29 12.72 -8.45
C ALA A 546 38.60 12.70 -6.95
N PHE A 547 38.91 11.50 -6.46
CA PHE A 547 39.33 11.29 -5.07
C PHE A 547 40.40 10.21 -5.00
N HIS A 548 41.19 10.23 -3.92
CA HIS A 548 42.24 9.25 -3.68
C HIS A 548 41.82 8.22 -2.67
N TRP A 549 41.92 6.92 -3.03
CA TRP A 549 41.64 5.79 -2.16
C TRP A 549 42.92 5.02 -1.82
N LYS A 550 43.14 4.66 -0.54
CA LYS A 550 44.32 3.95 -0.06
C LYS A 550 44.04 2.46 0.09
N GLY A 551 44.82 1.62 -0.60
CA GLY A 551 44.76 0.18 -0.50
C GLY A 551 43.56 -0.45 -1.23
N LYS A 552 43.43 -1.77 -1.11
CA LYS A 552 42.26 -2.50 -1.63
C LYS A 552 41.19 -2.56 -0.55
N PRO A 553 39.89 -2.41 -0.90
CA PRO A 553 38.81 -2.53 0.09
C PRO A 553 38.76 -3.97 0.64
N GLU A 554 38.95 -4.11 1.95
CA GLU A 554 38.82 -5.39 2.67
C GLU A 554 37.35 -5.69 3.03
N THR A 555 36.51 -4.67 3.07
CA THR A 555 35.08 -4.73 3.38
C THR A 555 34.29 -3.95 2.35
N ALA A 556 32.95 -4.11 2.38
CA ALA A 556 32.08 -3.34 1.49
C ALA A 556 32.18 -1.82 1.79
N VAL A 557 32.41 -1.04 0.75
CA VAL A 557 32.51 0.42 0.79
C VAL A 557 31.29 1.02 0.11
N TYR A 558 30.64 1.93 0.81
CA TYR A 558 29.46 2.63 0.30
C TYR A 558 29.75 4.13 0.15
N LEU A 559 29.40 4.69 -0.98
CA LEU A 559 29.35 6.13 -1.17
C LEU A 559 28.03 6.66 -0.61
N ASN A 560 28.08 7.54 0.38
CA ASN A 560 26.93 8.21 0.95
C ASN A 560 26.81 9.61 0.35
N LEU A 561 25.70 9.90 -0.31
CA LEU A 561 25.43 11.19 -0.94
C LEU A 561 24.73 12.19 0.00
N GLY A 562 24.41 11.77 1.23
CA GLY A 562 23.63 12.59 2.18
C GLY A 562 22.18 12.75 1.70
N LYS A 563 21.82 13.93 1.22
CA LYS A 563 20.49 14.22 0.66
C LYS A 563 20.58 14.50 -0.83
N VAL A 564 19.72 13.89 -1.61
CA VAL A 564 19.60 14.09 -3.06
C VAL A 564 18.19 14.57 -3.40
N CYS A 565 18.08 15.59 -4.24
CA CYS A 565 16.83 16.06 -4.82
C CYS A 565 16.90 15.91 -6.35
N ASP A 566 16.29 14.85 -7.02
CA ASP A 566 15.46 13.87 -6.34
C ASP A 566 16.06 12.47 -6.46
N LEU A 567 16.86 12.24 -7.48
CA LEU A 567 17.58 10.98 -7.71
C LEU A 567 18.99 11.21 -8.25
N ALA A 568 19.88 10.24 -7.99
CA ALA A 568 21.24 10.26 -8.52
C ALA A 568 21.62 8.92 -9.13
N THR A 569 22.42 8.95 -10.20
CA THR A 569 23.11 7.77 -10.72
C THR A 569 24.61 7.97 -10.51
N VAL A 570 25.27 6.98 -9.94
CA VAL A 570 26.69 7.04 -9.56
C VAL A 570 27.51 6.16 -10.47
N ARG A 571 28.64 6.70 -10.97
CA ARG A 571 29.70 5.94 -11.62
C ARG A 571 31.04 6.21 -10.95
N VAL A 572 31.80 5.16 -10.72
CA VAL A 572 33.18 5.23 -10.25
C VAL A 572 34.07 4.55 -11.26
N ASN A 573 35.09 5.26 -11.77
CA ASN A 573 35.97 4.76 -12.82
C ASN A 573 35.23 4.24 -14.07
N GLY A 574 34.08 4.86 -14.42
CA GLY A 574 33.22 4.46 -15.53
C GLY A 574 32.28 3.27 -15.23
N VAL A 575 32.41 2.62 -14.08
CA VAL A 575 31.53 1.51 -13.66
C VAL A 575 30.26 2.07 -13.05
N ASP A 576 29.12 1.64 -13.55
CA ASP A 576 27.78 2.01 -13.01
C ASP A 576 27.59 1.35 -11.63
N CYS A 577 27.43 2.17 -10.60
CA CYS A 577 27.19 1.76 -9.22
C CYS A 577 25.70 1.86 -8.81
N GLY A 578 24.81 2.14 -9.75
CA GLY A 578 23.38 2.13 -9.57
C GLY A 578 22.72 3.50 -9.44
N THR A 579 21.40 3.47 -9.43
CA THR A 579 20.54 4.65 -9.27
C THR A 579 19.99 4.71 -7.86
N ILE A 580 20.23 5.82 -7.18
CA ILE A 580 19.79 6.13 -5.82
C ILE A 580 18.61 7.08 -5.95
N TRP A 581 17.44 6.65 -5.53
CA TRP A 581 16.17 7.36 -5.75
C TRP A 581 15.31 7.52 -4.48
N THR A 582 15.79 6.96 -3.38
CA THR A 582 15.18 7.03 -2.04
C THR A 582 16.25 6.87 -0.97
N ALA A 583 15.95 7.20 0.27
CA ALA A 583 16.82 6.91 1.39
C ALA A 583 17.00 5.38 1.60
N PRO A 584 18.18 4.95 2.11
CA PRO A 584 19.36 5.75 2.39
C PRO A 584 20.06 6.12 1.07
N TYR A 585 20.45 7.39 0.93
CA TYR A 585 21.09 7.88 -0.30
C TYR A 585 22.55 7.42 -0.39
N ARG A 586 22.73 6.11 -0.49
CA ARG A 586 24.05 5.46 -0.58
C ARG A 586 24.05 4.32 -1.57
N THR A 587 25.20 4.06 -2.18
CA THR A 587 25.40 2.93 -3.08
C THR A 587 26.73 2.23 -2.83
N ASN A 588 26.78 0.92 -3.09
CA ASN A 588 27.99 0.10 -2.97
C ASN A 588 28.94 0.40 -4.15
N ILE A 589 30.13 0.91 -3.85
CA ILE A 589 31.15 1.22 -4.85
C ILE A 589 32.35 0.28 -4.80
N THR A 590 32.33 -0.75 -3.95
CA THR A 590 33.47 -1.64 -3.68
C THR A 590 34.10 -2.21 -4.94
N ALA A 591 33.30 -2.70 -5.86
CA ALA A 591 33.78 -3.35 -7.09
C ALA A 591 34.39 -2.35 -8.10
N ALA A 592 34.08 -1.06 -7.97
CA ALA A 592 34.55 0.00 -8.85
C ALA A 592 35.78 0.72 -8.30
N LEU A 593 36.11 0.56 -7.00
CA LEU A 593 37.26 1.21 -6.36
C LEU A 593 38.57 0.58 -6.77
N LYS A 594 39.57 1.44 -6.98
CA LYS A 594 40.97 1.04 -7.17
C LYS A 594 41.87 1.84 -6.20
N GLU A 595 43.03 1.30 -5.91
CA GLU A 595 44.06 2.03 -5.17
C GLU A 595 44.55 3.24 -6.01
N GLY A 596 44.74 4.38 -5.35
CA GLY A 596 45.14 5.61 -6.00
C GLY A 596 43.93 6.49 -6.39
N THR A 597 44.06 7.20 -7.49
CA THR A 597 43.06 8.15 -7.96
C THR A 597 41.86 7.43 -8.60
N ASN A 598 40.67 7.77 -8.13
CA ASN A 598 39.41 7.30 -8.66
C ASN A 598 38.61 8.47 -9.24
N GLU A 599 38.02 8.27 -10.40
CA GLU A 599 37.11 9.22 -11.05
C GLU A 599 35.69 8.96 -10.53
N LEU A 600 35.00 10.02 -10.11
CA LEU A 600 33.63 9.98 -9.63
C LEU A 600 32.74 10.82 -10.55
N GLU A 601 31.70 10.20 -11.08
CA GLU A 601 30.65 10.88 -11.83
C GLU A 601 29.30 10.62 -11.14
N ILE A 602 28.57 11.70 -10.89
CA ILE A 602 27.22 11.65 -10.30
C ILE A 602 26.26 12.43 -11.18
N GLU A 603 25.30 11.74 -11.78
CA GLU A 603 24.18 12.36 -12.49
C GLU A 603 23.07 12.65 -11.48
N VAL A 604 22.78 13.91 -11.20
CA VAL A 604 21.67 14.32 -10.34
C VAL A 604 20.52 14.81 -11.20
N THR A 605 19.32 14.30 -10.95
CA THR A 605 18.11 14.66 -11.72
C THR A 605 17.01 15.11 -10.78
N ASN A 606 16.48 16.32 -11.00
CA ASN A 606 15.31 16.85 -10.31
C ASN A 606 14.05 16.81 -11.21
N THR A 607 12.92 17.21 -10.66
CA THR A 607 11.62 17.24 -11.35
C THR A 607 11.41 18.52 -12.18
N TRP A 608 10.25 18.63 -12.84
CA TRP A 608 9.85 19.84 -13.60
C TRP A 608 9.51 21.06 -12.74
N ALA A 609 9.39 20.91 -11.43
CA ALA A 609 8.94 21.95 -10.51
C ALA A 609 9.71 23.27 -10.66
N ASN A 610 11.06 23.21 -10.71
CA ASN A 610 11.89 24.42 -10.80
C ASN A 610 11.67 25.19 -12.10
N ALA A 611 11.62 24.50 -13.24
CA ALA A 611 11.43 25.13 -14.53
C ALA A 611 10.02 25.73 -14.68
N LEU A 612 8.99 25.05 -14.15
CA LEU A 612 7.63 25.55 -14.15
C LEU A 612 7.50 26.81 -13.28
N LYS A 613 8.12 26.83 -12.10
CA LYS A 613 8.17 28.02 -11.26
C LYS A 613 8.88 29.18 -11.96
N GLY A 614 10.01 28.93 -12.59
CA GLY A 614 10.73 29.94 -13.36
C GLY A 614 9.90 30.49 -14.52
N ALA A 615 9.12 29.65 -15.21
CA ALA A 615 8.21 30.07 -16.26
C ALA A 615 7.10 31.01 -15.72
N ASP A 616 6.53 30.68 -14.58
CA ASP A 616 5.50 31.51 -13.94
C ASP A 616 6.03 32.86 -13.47
N GLU A 617 7.29 32.94 -13.07
CA GLU A 617 7.98 34.17 -12.69
C GLU A 617 8.54 34.96 -13.91
N GLY A 618 8.37 34.44 -15.11
CA GLY A 618 8.92 35.04 -16.34
C GLY A 618 10.43 34.98 -16.45
N LYS A 619 11.07 34.02 -15.74
CA LYS A 619 12.53 33.94 -15.56
C LYS A 619 13.14 32.65 -16.11
N ALA A 620 12.32 31.68 -16.55
CA ALA A 620 12.83 30.40 -16.98
C ALA A 620 13.26 30.35 -18.44
N PRO A 621 14.13 29.40 -18.78
CA PRO A 621 14.52 29.10 -20.15
C PRO A 621 13.45 28.36 -20.96
N PHE A 622 12.23 28.24 -20.46
CA PHE A 622 11.12 27.64 -21.20
C PHE A 622 10.62 28.59 -22.27
N SER A 623 10.62 28.15 -23.50
CA SER A 623 9.96 28.83 -24.62
C SER A 623 8.43 28.70 -24.63
N GLY A 624 7.85 28.11 -23.57
CA GLY A 624 6.43 27.90 -23.37
C GLY A 624 6.13 26.60 -22.63
N ILE A 625 5.09 26.64 -21.80
CA ILE A 625 4.57 25.45 -21.12
C ILE A 625 3.54 24.81 -22.03
N TRP A 626 3.72 23.52 -22.30
CA TRP A 626 2.79 22.72 -23.07
C TRP A 626 2.23 21.58 -22.23
N THR A 627 1.08 21.83 -21.62
CA THR A 627 0.39 20.86 -20.78
C THR A 627 -1.10 21.23 -20.64
N ASN A 628 -1.94 20.21 -20.47
CA ASN A 628 -3.33 20.35 -20.05
C ASN A 628 -3.49 20.27 -18.51
N ALA A 629 -2.45 19.87 -17.79
CA ALA A 629 -2.51 19.79 -16.33
C ALA A 629 -2.62 21.17 -15.70
N LYS A 630 -3.51 21.30 -14.74
CA LYS A 630 -3.60 22.47 -13.85
C LYS A 630 -2.54 22.29 -12.77
N TYR A 631 -1.45 23.03 -12.87
CA TYR A 631 -0.45 23.04 -11.80
C TYR A 631 -0.63 24.27 -10.91
N ARG A 632 -0.30 24.14 -9.61
CA ARG A 632 -0.40 25.24 -8.65
C ARG A 632 0.75 26.21 -8.85
N ARG A 633 0.45 27.41 -9.31
CA ARG A 633 1.45 28.45 -9.61
C ARG A 633 2.14 29.05 -8.38
N GLN A 634 1.52 29.08 -7.21
CA GLN A 634 1.94 29.93 -6.10
C GLN A 634 2.57 29.24 -4.88
N GLU A 635 2.55 27.92 -4.77
CA GLU A 635 2.95 27.23 -3.53
C GLU A 635 4.23 26.40 -3.65
N LYS A 636 4.94 26.46 -4.78
CA LYS A 636 6.11 25.62 -4.98
C LYS A 636 7.38 26.21 -4.38
N THR A 637 8.02 25.46 -3.52
CA THR A 637 9.40 25.67 -3.13
C THR A 637 10.31 25.17 -4.26
N LEU A 638 11.39 25.89 -4.57
CA LEU A 638 12.43 25.37 -5.46
C LEU A 638 13.08 24.16 -4.78
N LEU A 639 13.28 23.09 -5.53
CA LEU A 639 13.91 21.86 -5.08
C LEU A 639 15.39 21.82 -5.45
#